data_3c2492b0ad187be7b59fefc4d96be259
#
_entry.id   3c2492b0ad187be7b59fefc4d96be259
#
_cell.length_a   1.000
_cell.length_b   1.000
_cell.length_c   1.000
_cell.angle_alpha   90.00
_cell.angle_beta   90.00
_cell.angle_gamma   90.00
#
_symmetry.space_group_name_H-M   'P 1'
#
loop_
_entity.id
_entity.type
_entity.pdbx_description
1 polymer ?
#
loop_
_entity_poly.entity_id
_entity_poly.type
_entity_poly.pdbx_seq_one_letter_code
_entity_poly.pdbx_strand_id
1 'polypeptide(L)'
;MTYDWDAHENWGNLPEILRNGVETLPQLLLHQAGRFGDKTLHRKKDFGIWQRYSFNYVLDQVRDLAMGLASLGAKRGETVALVGENEPELFWGEYAAQSIGAKVVCMYPDLTPPQMEYVLAHSDATMMICEDQEQVDKFLEIENRVPSIQKIIYWDDRGMWKYKHAKLMTFDELKEKGKNYSQNHPKYFQEEVAKGKGTDTAVISYTSGTTGLPKGCILTHANLFDTVYRVAGTVPLKPFTQYLSYISPAWAAEQMFGICQGLLVPFVVNFPEEPETVQENLREIGTEAVTFTPRQWESLAKLVESKMMDAGPVRKWIFNWGMMVGRKVNLAALGGEKRSLIWRLLYPLADKAVLYPLRDNLGLQSAYFCQSGGSGMAPDVFRFFHTMGVKLRNVFGTTEMGLFTLHQGERYDLETVGKWMPVHPHFGSSLEYMISEEGELWVKGGSGFSGYYRSPDASEKRMEGGWYHTGDCVYMTDKKEMVYLDRLDDMRKLSTGHSYPPQFIENRLRFSPFIKEVMTLGDERKPFVSAFINIDFRTVGSWAEQKRVGYTTFSDLSQNAKVLELIRAEITKVNYFLPEGSKVKRFLNLPKELDPDEDELTRSRKIRRGFLEEKYADFVTAIYDGRTQFNANVPVKYQDGRTGILNATTYVCELDIERKELS
;
A
#
# COMPACT_ATOMS: atom_id res chain seq x y z
N MET A 1 -8.78 27.60 -7.64
CA MET A 1 -7.81 28.36 -6.82
C MET A 1 -6.46 27.93 -7.32
N THR A 2 -5.70 28.84 -7.87
CA THR A 2 -4.28 28.63 -8.14
C THR A 2 -3.60 28.45 -6.79
N TYR A 3 -2.86 27.37 -6.64
CA TYR A 3 -2.09 27.09 -5.44
C TYR A 3 -0.99 28.15 -5.36
N ASP A 4 -0.89 28.84 -4.23
CA ASP A 4 0.15 29.85 -4.01
C ASP A 4 1.46 29.16 -3.61
N TRP A 5 2.31 28.94 -4.60
CA TRP A 5 3.61 28.29 -4.41
C TRP A 5 4.62 29.21 -3.72
N ASP A 6 4.43 30.52 -3.81
CA ASP A 6 5.31 31.51 -3.17
C ASP A 6 5.07 31.60 -1.65
N ALA A 7 3.88 31.16 -1.18
CA ALA A 7 3.57 31.05 0.24
C ALA A 7 4.34 29.92 0.97
N HIS A 8 5.08 29.08 0.25
CA HIS A 8 5.91 28.00 0.80
C HIS A 8 7.39 28.38 0.94
N GLU A 9 7.70 29.56 1.44
CA GLU A 9 9.08 29.99 1.75
C GLU A 9 9.85 28.99 2.66
N ASN A 10 9.15 28.06 3.29
CA ASN A 10 9.72 27.06 4.21
C ASN A 10 10.12 25.72 3.54
N TRP A 11 9.82 25.51 2.26
CA TRP A 11 10.10 24.24 1.56
C TRP A 11 11.51 24.09 1.07
N GLY A 12 12.39 24.87 1.58
CA GLY A 12 13.77 24.76 1.22
C GLY A 12 14.04 24.90 -0.27
N ASN A 13 13.38 25.82 -0.98
CA ASN A 13 13.65 26.13 -2.38
C ASN A 13 13.63 24.92 -3.35
N LEU A 14 12.49 24.21 -3.46
CA LEU A 14 12.25 23.29 -4.59
C LEU A 14 12.69 23.90 -5.94
N PRO A 15 12.38 25.19 -6.24
CA PRO A 15 12.92 25.89 -7.41
C PRO A 15 14.42 25.90 -7.52
N GLU A 16 15.14 26.11 -6.41
CA GLU A 16 16.59 26.16 -6.39
C GLU A 16 17.24 24.82 -6.69
N ILE A 17 16.70 23.74 -6.14
CA ILE A 17 17.16 22.37 -6.40
C ILE A 17 17.12 22.08 -7.89
N LEU A 18 16.01 22.41 -8.56
CA LEU A 18 15.86 22.17 -10.00
C LEU A 18 16.71 23.12 -10.85
N ARG A 19 16.83 24.39 -10.46
CA ARG A 19 17.70 25.36 -11.15
C ARG A 19 19.16 24.97 -11.05
N ASN A 20 19.56 24.28 -9.98
CA ASN A 20 20.93 23.81 -9.77
C ASN A 20 21.24 22.50 -10.51
N GLY A 21 20.33 22.01 -11.35
CA GLY A 21 20.55 20.82 -12.18
C GLY A 21 20.57 19.52 -11.40
N VAL A 22 19.86 19.45 -10.27
CA VAL A 22 19.67 18.21 -9.50
C VAL A 22 18.60 17.34 -10.19
N GLU A 23 19.04 16.22 -10.75
CA GLU A 23 18.19 15.32 -11.53
C GLU A 23 18.06 13.94 -10.93
N THR A 24 18.92 13.57 -9.95
CA THR A 24 18.96 12.22 -9.38
C THR A 24 18.91 12.25 -7.85
N LEU A 25 18.47 11.13 -7.25
CA LEU A 25 18.43 11.00 -5.78
C LEU A 25 19.80 11.17 -5.12
N PRO A 26 20.91 10.62 -5.64
CA PRO A 26 22.25 10.90 -5.11
C PRO A 26 22.66 12.37 -5.17
N GLN A 27 22.36 13.07 -6.26
CA GLN A 27 22.60 14.51 -6.38
C GLN A 27 21.77 15.29 -5.37
N LEU A 28 20.51 14.87 -5.16
CA LEU A 28 19.62 15.46 -4.16
C LEU A 28 20.16 15.24 -2.73
N LEU A 29 20.65 14.05 -2.41
CA LEU A 29 21.25 13.76 -1.10
C LEU A 29 22.48 14.65 -0.85
N LEU A 30 23.37 14.81 -1.84
CA LEU A 30 24.52 15.72 -1.76
C LEU A 30 24.07 17.17 -1.49
N HIS A 31 23.08 17.64 -2.25
CA HIS A 31 22.54 18.99 -2.10
C HIS A 31 21.95 19.22 -0.70
N GLN A 32 21.13 18.30 -0.23
CA GLN A 32 20.47 18.40 1.07
C GLN A 32 21.47 18.27 2.23
N ALA A 33 22.47 17.40 2.13
CA ALA A 33 23.53 17.29 3.12
C ALA A 33 24.35 18.60 3.23
N GLY A 34 24.68 19.23 2.10
CA GLY A 34 25.34 20.54 2.09
C GLY A 34 24.49 21.63 2.74
N ARG A 35 23.17 21.50 2.72
CA ARG A 35 22.25 22.50 3.29
C ARG A 35 21.87 22.24 4.74
N PHE A 36 21.60 20.99 5.11
CA PHE A 36 21.03 20.62 6.40
C PHE A 36 21.99 19.87 7.32
N GLY A 37 23.15 19.44 6.81
CA GLY A 37 24.29 18.87 7.53
C GLY A 37 23.92 18.03 8.76
N ASP A 38 23.91 18.69 9.93
CA ASP A 38 23.69 18.03 11.22
C ASP A 38 22.22 17.79 11.58
N LYS A 39 21.26 18.23 10.74
CA LYS A 39 19.85 17.91 10.96
C LYS A 39 19.61 16.42 10.75
N THR A 40 18.65 15.87 11.47
CA THR A 40 18.27 14.46 11.38
C THR A 40 17.54 14.19 10.06
N LEU A 41 18.01 13.20 9.31
CA LEU A 41 17.35 12.64 8.14
C LEU A 41 16.65 11.33 8.50
N HIS A 42 17.36 10.41 9.13
CA HIS A 42 16.85 9.10 9.50
C HIS A 42 16.85 8.88 11.00
N ARG A 43 15.88 8.11 11.49
CA ARG A 43 15.87 7.59 12.86
C ARG A 43 15.46 6.13 12.83
N LYS A 44 16.16 5.29 13.57
CA LYS A 44 15.83 3.88 13.81
C LYS A 44 15.62 3.64 15.29
N LYS A 45 14.59 2.89 15.63
CA LYS A 45 14.44 2.38 16.99
C LYS A 45 15.22 1.07 17.13
N ASP A 46 16.05 0.96 18.16
CA ASP A 46 16.86 -0.20 18.44
C ASP A 46 16.95 -0.38 19.96
N PHE A 47 16.63 -1.58 20.46
CA PHE A 47 16.51 -1.87 21.90
C PHE A 47 15.69 -0.80 22.68
N GLY A 48 14.59 -0.35 22.11
CA GLY A 48 13.70 0.65 22.68
C GLY A 48 14.22 2.10 22.59
N ILE A 49 15.36 2.35 21.96
CA ILE A 49 16.02 3.67 21.91
C ILE A 49 16.06 4.18 20.47
N TRP A 50 15.57 5.41 20.24
CA TRP A 50 15.64 6.06 18.95
C TRP A 50 17.04 6.60 18.64
N GLN A 51 17.77 5.90 17.76
CA GLN A 51 19.03 6.36 17.17
C GLN A 51 18.75 7.44 16.11
N ARG A 52 19.64 8.43 15.99
CA ARG A 52 19.49 9.54 15.04
C ARG A 52 20.67 9.58 14.08
N TYR A 53 20.37 9.71 12.81
CA TYR A 53 21.35 9.82 11.74
C TYR A 53 21.14 11.15 10.99
N SER A 54 22.16 12.02 11.01
CA SER A 54 22.12 13.31 10.32
C SER A 54 22.31 13.15 8.82
N PHE A 55 22.00 14.20 8.04
CA PHE A 55 22.27 14.21 6.60
C PHE A 55 23.74 13.93 6.30
N ASN A 56 24.67 14.54 7.04
CA ASN A 56 26.11 14.29 6.87
C ASN A 56 26.46 12.83 7.17
N TYR A 57 25.97 12.29 8.27
CA TYR A 57 26.20 10.88 8.60
C TYR A 57 25.69 9.94 7.50
N VAL A 58 24.46 10.15 7.03
CA VAL A 58 23.88 9.33 5.95
C VAL A 58 24.70 9.45 4.66
N LEU A 59 25.12 10.67 4.31
CA LEU A 59 25.96 10.87 3.11
C LEU A 59 27.31 10.15 3.23
N ASP A 60 27.94 10.16 4.43
CA ASP A 60 29.19 9.44 4.67
C ASP A 60 28.99 7.91 4.54
N GLN A 61 27.90 7.35 5.11
CA GLN A 61 27.58 5.93 4.93
C GLN A 61 27.37 5.60 3.46
N VAL A 62 26.56 6.38 2.76
CA VAL A 62 26.27 6.21 1.32
C VAL A 62 27.54 6.26 0.48
N ARG A 63 28.45 7.23 0.77
CA ARG A 63 29.73 7.34 0.07
C ARG A 63 30.59 6.09 0.29
N ASP A 64 30.77 5.67 1.53
CA ASP A 64 31.63 4.53 1.88
C ASP A 64 31.08 3.24 1.24
N LEU A 65 29.75 3.04 1.25
CA LEU A 65 29.11 1.91 0.59
C LEU A 65 29.24 1.97 -0.95
N ALA A 66 29.00 3.12 -1.56
CA ALA A 66 29.14 3.32 -3.01
C ALA A 66 30.55 3.02 -3.50
N MET A 67 31.55 3.53 -2.77
CA MET A 67 32.96 3.25 -3.04
C MET A 67 33.34 1.79 -2.80
N GLY A 68 32.69 1.14 -1.80
CA GLY A 68 32.82 -0.29 -1.56
C GLY A 68 32.28 -1.10 -2.73
N LEU A 69 31.06 -0.82 -3.20
CA LEU A 69 30.49 -1.46 -4.40
C LEU A 69 31.38 -1.27 -5.64
N ALA A 70 31.88 -0.07 -5.87
CA ALA A 70 32.81 0.21 -6.97
C ALA A 70 34.12 -0.61 -6.85
N SER A 71 34.65 -0.77 -5.61
CA SER A 71 35.86 -1.58 -5.37
C SER A 71 35.66 -3.06 -5.66
N LEU A 72 34.41 -3.54 -5.57
CA LEU A 72 34.00 -4.90 -5.92
C LEU A 72 33.73 -5.08 -7.42
N GLY A 73 33.83 -3.99 -8.20
CA GLY A 73 33.66 -4.02 -9.65
C GLY A 73 32.26 -3.64 -10.14
N ALA A 74 31.36 -3.18 -9.26
CA ALA A 74 30.05 -2.70 -9.69
C ALA A 74 30.20 -1.49 -10.64
N LYS A 75 29.42 -1.46 -11.71
CA LYS A 75 29.52 -0.46 -12.78
C LYS A 75 28.17 0.24 -13.02
N ARG A 76 28.25 1.44 -13.59
CA ARG A 76 27.09 2.15 -14.11
C ARG A 76 26.26 1.27 -15.04
N GLY A 77 24.94 1.25 -14.83
CA GLY A 77 23.99 0.46 -15.61
C GLY A 77 23.83 -0.99 -15.18
N GLU A 78 24.67 -1.53 -14.28
CA GLU A 78 24.43 -2.84 -13.65
C GLU A 78 23.29 -2.76 -12.65
N THR A 79 22.81 -3.93 -12.19
CA THR A 79 21.71 -4.00 -11.22
C THR A 79 22.21 -4.52 -9.88
N VAL A 80 21.87 -3.81 -8.81
CA VAL A 80 22.06 -4.24 -7.41
C VAL A 80 20.70 -4.58 -6.83
N ALA A 81 20.56 -5.80 -6.29
CA ALA A 81 19.35 -6.22 -5.61
C ALA A 81 19.39 -5.85 -4.12
N LEU A 82 18.26 -5.46 -3.56
CA LEU A 82 18.10 -5.16 -2.14
C LEU A 82 16.92 -5.94 -1.57
N VAL A 83 17.07 -6.51 -0.36
CA VAL A 83 16.02 -7.26 0.31
C VAL A 83 16.18 -7.15 1.83
N GLY A 84 15.09 -6.79 2.50
CA GLY A 84 15.01 -6.66 3.96
C GLY A 84 13.81 -5.83 4.37
N GLU A 85 13.62 -5.72 5.66
CA GLU A 85 12.63 -4.83 6.26
C GLU A 85 13.05 -3.36 6.09
N ASN A 86 12.14 -2.44 6.41
CA ASN A 86 12.42 -1.01 6.28
C ASN A 86 13.41 -0.58 7.38
N GLU A 87 14.67 -0.47 7.00
CA GLU A 87 15.76 -0.02 7.83
C GLU A 87 16.62 1.06 7.14
N PRO A 88 17.37 1.87 7.90
CA PRO A 88 18.27 2.87 7.31
C PRO A 88 19.27 2.24 6.33
N GLU A 89 19.81 1.07 6.65
CA GLU A 89 20.80 0.33 5.87
C GLU A 89 20.29 0.00 4.48
N LEU A 90 19.01 -0.38 4.35
CA LEU A 90 18.35 -0.64 3.07
C LEU A 90 18.35 0.62 2.20
N PHE A 91 17.98 1.77 2.78
CA PHE A 91 17.94 3.07 2.08
C PHE A 91 19.37 3.54 1.72
N TRP A 92 20.33 3.36 2.62
CA TRP A 92 21.73 3.71 2.34
C TRP A 92 22.32 2.85 1.22
N GLY A 93 21.99 1.56 1.20
CA GLY A 93 22.37 0.64 0.12
C GLY A 93 21.79 1.05 -1.23
N GLU A 94 20.53 1.50 -1.25
CA GLU A 94 19.87 2.01 -2.45
C GLU A 94 20.55 3.28 -2.97
N TYR A 95 20.73 4.31 -2.11
CA TYR A 95 21.43 5.54 -2.49
C TYR A 95 22.88 5.27 -2.93
N ALA A 96 23.56 4.32 -2.30
CA ALA A 96 24.92 3.95 -2.65
C ALA A 96 25.02 3.32 -4.04
N ALA A 97 24.16 2.36 -4.36
CA ALA A 97 24.08 1.76 -5.69
C ALA A 97 23.77 2.81 -6.77
N GLN A 98 22.78 3.67 -6.52
CA GLN A 98 22.43 4.76 -7.44
C GLN A 98 23.54 5.80 -7.58
N SER A 99 24.37 6.03 -6.56
CA SER A 99 25.51 6.97 -6.60
C SER A 99 26.58 6.60 -7.62
N ILE A 100 26.78 5.29 -7.87
CA ILE A 100 27.68 4.81 -8.93
C ILE A 100 26.93 4.55 -10.25
N GLY A 101 25.66 4.97 -10.34
CA GLY A 101 24.82 4.82 -11.52
C GLY A 101 24.32 3.38 -11.75
N ALA A 102 24.32 2.54 -10.74
CA ALA A 102 23.67 1.23 -10.81
C ALA A 102 22.15 1.37 -10.67
N LYS A 103 21.42 0.49 -11.32
CA LYS A 103 19.96 0.30 -11.13
C LYS A 103 19.74 -0.49 -9.86
N VAL A 104 18.63 -0.23 -9.19
CA VAL A 104 18.25 -0.97 -7.99
C VAL A 104 17.03 -1.86 -8.28
N VAL A 105 16.97 -3.02 -7.70
CA VAL A 105 15.78 -3.85 -7.58
C VAL A 105 15.53 -4.18 -6.12
N CYS A 106 14.46 -3.63 -5.56
CA CYS A 106 14.02 -3.97 -4.21
C CYS A 106 13.09 -5.18 -4.24
N MET A 107 13.30 -6.12 -3.33
CA MET A 107 12.52 -7.33 -3.19
C MET A 107 11.81 -7.33 -1.83
N TYR A 108 10.61 -7.93 -1.80
CA TYR A 108 9.91 -8.14 -0.53
C TYR A 108 10.64 -9.18 0.32
N PRO A 109 10.79 -8.96 1.63
CA PRO A 109 11.51 -9.90 2.52
C PRO A 109 10.81 -11.26 2.64
N ASP A 110 9.51 -11.33 2.41
CA ASP A 110 8.69 -12.55 2.46
C ASP A 110 8.68 -13.38 1.16
N LEU A 111 9.47 -13.00 0.14
CA LEU A 111 9.58 -13.79 -1.09
C LEU A 111 10.11 -15.19 -0.78
N THR A 112 9.50 -16.20 -1.44
CA THR A 112 10.05 -17.56 -1.42
C THR A 112 11.31 -17.66 -2.27
N PRO A 113 12.20 -18.65 -2.04
CA PRO A 113 13.40 -18.82 -2.85
C PRO A 113 13.15 -18.85 -4.37
N PRO A 114 12.13 -19.56 -4.92
CA PRO A 114 11.84 -19.50 -6.35
C PRO A 114 11.41 -18.11 -6.86
N GLN A 115 10.72 -17.32 -6.05
CA GLN A 115 10.32 -15.96 -6.41
C GLN A 115 11.54 -15.03 -6.40
N MET A 116 12.44 -15.16 -5.41
CA MET A 116 13.71 -14.44 -5.35
C MET A 116 14.59 -14.79 -6.56
N GLU A 117 14.71 -16.08 -6.91
CA GLU A 117 15.42 -16.56 -8.11
C GLU A 117 14.93 -15.84 -9.36
N TYR A 118 13.62 -15.81 -9.58
CA TYR A 118 13.03 -15.13 -10.74
C TYR A 118 13.42 -13.66 -10.82
N VAL A 119 13.30 -12.92 -9.71
CA VAL A 119 13.60 -11.48 -9.69
C VAL A 119 15.08 -11.23 -9.94
N LEU A 120 15.97 -11.98 -9.28
CA LEU A 120 17.43 -11.84 -9.43
C LEU A 120 17.89 -12.15 -10.85
N ALA A 121 17.41 -13.26 -11.43
CA ALA A 121 17.76 -13.67 -12.78
C ALA A 121 17.19 -12.72 -13.84
N HIS A 122 15.92 -12.32 -13.71
CA HIS A 122 15.26 -11.46 -14.68
C HIS A 122 15.82 -10.02 -14.67
N SER A 123 16.21 -9.49 -13.49
CA SER A 123 16.77 -8.14 -13.35
C SER A 123 18.24 -8.03 -13.71
N ASP A 124 18.93 -9.15 -14.03
CA ASP A 124 20.39 -9.21 -14.24
C ASP A 124 21.18 -8.68 -13.03
N ALA A 125 20.71 -8.94 -11.82
CA ALA A 125 21.42 -8.51 -10.63
C ALA A 125 22.80 -9.16 -10.53
N THR A 126 23.81 -8.34 -10.22
CA THR A 126 25.21 -8.81 -10.06
C THR A 126 25.65 -8.84 -8.61
N MET A 127 24.98 -8.07 -7.76
CA MET A 127 25.20 -8.02 -6.31
C MET A 127 23.86 -7.99 -5.58
N MET A 128 23.86 -8.52 -4.35
CA MET A 128 22.70 -8.46 -3.46
C MET A 128 23.11 -7.83 -2.12
N ILE A 129 22.36 -6.85 -1.67
CA ILE A 129 22.43 -6.31 -0.31
C ILE A 129 21.19 -6.82 0.42
N CYS A 130 21.36 -7.48 1.55
CA CYS A 130 20.26 -8.10 2.27
C CYS A 130 20.38 -7.86 3.78
N GLU A 131 19.27 -8.04 4.46
CA GLU A 131 19.21 -7.81 5.89
C GLU A 131 19.98 -8.85 6.66
N ASP A 132 19.51 -10.09 6.72
CA ASP A 132 19.81 -11.04 7.77
C ASP A 132 20.07 -12.46 7.24
N GLN A 133 20.18 -13.37 8.20
CA GLN A 133 20.35 -14.80 7.95
C GLN A 133 19.24 -15.37 7.06
N GLU A 134 17.98 -14.99 7.26
CA GLU A 134 16.84 -15.54 6.50
C GLU A 134 17.00 -15.25 5.01
N GLN A 135 17.39 -14.03 4.66
CA GLN A 135 17.56 -13.64 3.25
C GLN A 135 18.81 -14.30 2.64
N VAL A 136 19.86 -14.47 3.42
CA VAL A 136 21.06 -15.23 2.98
C VAL A 136 20.71 -16.67 2.73
N ASP A 137 19.96 -17.34 3.62
CA ASP A 137 19.57 -18.74 3.46
C ASP A 137 18.71 -18.96 2.21
N LYS A 138 17.73 -18.07 1.98
CA LYS A 138 16.93 -18.09 0.74
C LYS A 138 17.79 -18.02 -0.51
N PHE A 139 18.80 -17.15 -0.50
CA PHE A 139 19.74 -17.07 -1.64
C PHE A 139 20.60 -18.32 -1.78
N LEU A 140 21.17 -18.85 -0.70
CA LEU A 140 22.02 -20.04 -0.76
C LEU A 140 21.27 -21.26 -1.31
N GLU A 141 19.98 -21.37 -1.10
CA GLU A 141 19.13 -22.42 -1.69
C GLU A 141 19.08 -22.32 -3.24
N ILE A 142 19.18 -21.12 -3.79
CA ILE A 142 19.06 -20.85 -5.23
C ILE A 142 20.37 -20.48 -5.91
N GLU A 143 21.48 -20.41 -5.19
CA GLU A 143 22.77 -19.88 -5.67
C GLU A 143 23.21 -20.42 -7.00
N ASN A 144 23.08 -21.75 -7.20
CA ASN A 144 23.47 -22.42 -8.44
C ASN A 144 22.61 -22.05 -9.65
N ARG A 145 21.41 -21.48 -9.40
CA ARG A 145 20.46 -21.06 -10.43
C ARG A 145 20.57 -19.56 -10.77
N VAL A 146 21.30 -18.80 -9.93
CA VAL A 146 21.57 -17.37 -10.12
C VAL A 146 23.08 -17.07 -10.10
N PRO A 147 23.84 -17.60 -11.05
CA PRO A 147 25.30 -17.47 -11.07
C PRO A 147 25.77 -16.01 -11.31
N SER A 148 24.88 -15.12 -11.74
CA SER A 148 25.19 -13.70 -11.95
C SER A 148 25.55 -12.97 -10.64
N ILE A 149 25.05 -13.41 -9.50
CA ILE A 149 25.33 -12.80 -8.20
C ILE A 149 26.77 -13.12 -7.78
N GLN A 150 27.60 -12.09 -7.71
CA GLN A 150 29.02 -12.18 -7.38
C GLN A 150 29.29 -11.99 -5.89
N LYS A 151 28.52 -11.10 -5.23
CA LYS A 151 28.63 -10.77 -3.80
C LYS A 151 27.27 -10.57 -3.16
N ILE A 152 27.21 -10.96 -1.89
CA ILE A 152 26.06 -10.79 -1.00
C ILE A 152 26.56 -10.02 0.21
N ILE A 153 25.97 -8.86 0.43
CA ILE A 153 26.31 -7.96 1.51
C ILE A 153 25.14 -7.97 2.51
N TYR A 154 25.39 -8.30 3.78
CA TYR A 154 24.37 -8.31 4.80
C TYR A 154 24.69 -7.31 5.91
N TRP A 155 23.64 -6.69 6.51
CA TRP A 155 23.84 -5.68 7.56
C TRP A 155 23.51 -6.19 8.96
N ASP A 156 22.65 -7.22 9.11
CA ASP A 156 22.43 -7.88 10.39
C ASP A 156 23.25 -9.18 10.45
N ASP A 157 24.20 -9.25 11.35
CA ASP A 157 25.11 -10.40 11.51
C ASP A 157 24.60 -11.42 12.53
N ARG A 158 23.44 -11.20 13.14
CA ARG A 158 22.81 -12.14 14.07
C ARG A 158 22.55 -13.48 13.37
N GLY A 159 23.06 -14.56 13.95
CA GLY A 159 22.99 -15.90 13.35
C GLY A 159 24.07 -16.23 12.30
N MET A 160 24.79 -15.23 11.78
CA MET A 160 25.74 -15.40 10.67
C MET A 160 27.12 -15.97 11.07
N TRP A 161 27.43 -16.13 12.33
CA TRP A 161 28.75 -16.53 12.85
C TRP A 161 29.26 -17.91 12.38
N LYS A 162 28.39 -18.80 11.88
CA LYS A 162 28.75 -20.10 11.32
C LYS A 162 28.97 -20.08 9.80
N TYR A 163 28.53 -19.02 9.13
CA TYR A 163 28.60 -18.99 7.68
C TYR A 163 30.02 -18.70 7.19
N LYS A 164 30.53 -19.58 6.35
CA LYS A 164 31.84 -19.43 5.67
C LYS A 164 31.64 -19.61 4.17
N HIS A 165 31.28 -18.51 3.52
CA HIS A 165 31.00 -18.53 2.09
C HIS A 165 31.71 -17.37 1.38
N ALA A 166 32.37 -17.66 0.26
CA ALA A 166 33.24 -16.69 -0.43
C ALA A 166 32.51 -15.46 -0.99
N LYS A 167 31.20 -15.57 -1.23
CA LYS A 167 30.38 -14.44 -1.71
C LYS A 167 29.87 -13.57 -0.59
N LEU A 168 29.81 -14.04 0.66
CA LEU A 168 29.28 -13.28 1.80
C LEU A 168 30.26 -12.22 2.28
N MET A 169 29.72 -11.08 2.67
CA MET A 169 30.44 -9.94 3.21
C MET A 169 29.49 -9.14 4.12
N THR A 170 30.03 -8.63 5.23
CA THR A 170 29.25 -7.71 6.08
C THR A 170 29.19 -6.31 5.47
N PHE A 171 28.17 -5.54 5.89
CA PHE A 171 28.02 -4.15 5.52
C PHE A 171 29.24 -3.30 5.96
N ASP A 172 29.80 -3.59 7.14
CA ASP A 172 30.99 -2.93 7.64
C ASP A 172 32.25 -3.26 6.84
N GLU A 173 32.44 -4.50 6.44
CA GLU A 173 33.55 -4.89 5.54
C GLU A 173 33.45 -4.16 4.20
N LEU A 174 32.23 -3.98 3.65
CA LEU A 174 32.03 -3.22 2.42
C LEU A 174 32.44 -1.74 2.62
N LYS A 175 32.02 -1.11 3.74
CA LYS A 175 32.41 0.28 4.07
C LYS A 175 33.92 0.43 4.21
N GLU A 176 34.59 -0.48 4.88
CA GLU A 176 36.05 -0.44 5.01
C GLU A 176 36.75 -0.56 3.65
N LYS A 177 36.27 -1.43 2.75
CA LYS A 177 36.76 -1.46 1.35
C LYS A 177 36.53 -0.12 0.64
N GLY A 178 35.37 0.50 0.87
CA GLY A 178 35.04 1.80 0.29
C GLY A 178 35.97 2.91 0.75
N LYS A 179 36.25 2.98 2.06
CA LYS A 179 37.23 3.94 2.62
C LYS A 179 38.61 3.77 1.99
N ASN A 180 39.07 2.54 1.89
CA ASN A 180 40.36 2.23 1.25
C ASN A 180 40.37 2.60 -0.24
N TYR A 181 39.28 2.32 -0.97
CA TYR A 181 39.15 2.66 -2.38
C TYR A 181 39.13 4.20 -2.57
N SER A 182 38.45 4.93 -1.67
CA SER A 182 38.36 6.39 -1.69
C SER A 182 39.74 7.07 -1.54
N GLN A 183 40.67 6.50 -0.76
CA GLN A 183 42.03 7.03 -0.62
C GLN A 183 42.77 7.07 -1.96
N ASN A 184 42.56 6.05 -2.80
CA ASN A 184 43.18 5.96 -4.11
C ASN A 184 42.40 6.67 -5.22
N HIS A 185 41.10 6.93 -5.00
CA HIS A 185 40.17 7.51 -5.96
C HIS A 185 39.33 8.64 -5.32
N PRO A 186 39.93 9.71 -4.80
CA PRO A 186 39.24 10.70 -3.93
C PRO A 186 38.14 11.50 -4.62
N LYS A 187 38.13 11.58 -5.95
CA LYS A 187 37.10 12.30 -6.74
C LYS A 187 36.04 11.38 -7.33
N TYR A 188 36.23 10.07 -7.29
CA TYR A 188 35.39 9.11 -8.02
C TYR A 188 33.91 9.22 -7.63
N PHE A 189 33.59 9.31 -6.34
CA PHE A 189 32.22 9.43 -5.87
C PHE A 189 31.50 10.67 -6.46
N GLN A 190 32.14 11.84 -6.35
CA GLN A 190 31.56 13.08 -6.87
C GLN A 190 31.44 13.05 -8.40
N GLU A 191 32.43 12.49 -9.08
CA GLU A 191 32.43 12.34 -10.54
C GLU A 191 31.32 11.41 -11.02
N GLU A 192 31.08 10.27 -10.33
CA GLU A 192 30.01 9.33 -10.68
C GLU A 192 28.62 9.93 -10.39
N VAL A 193 28.43 10.57 -9.24
CA VAL A 193 27.16 11.25 -8.92
C VAL A 193 26.86 12.36 -9.94
N ALA A 194 27.89 13.15 -10.36
CA ALA A 194 27.72 14.22 -11.34
C ALA A 194 27.33 13.72 -12.75
N LYS A 195 27.67 12.48 -13.11
CA LYS A 195 27.27 11.86 -14.40
C LYS A 195 25.80 11.44 -14.45
N GLY A 196 25.13 11.35 -13.29
CA GLY A 196 23.74 10.90 -13.19
C GLY A 196 22.78 11.83 -13.92
N LYS A 197 21.81 11.26 -14.62
CA LYS A 197 20.76 11.97 -15.35
C LYS A 197 19.38 11.55 -14.86
N GLY A 198 18.41 12.44 -14.96
CA GLY A 198 17.02 12.15 -14.63
C GLY A 198 16.43 10.95 -15.39
N THR A 199 16.96 10.68 -16.60
CA THR A 199 16.57 9.53 -17.44
C THR A 199 17.23 8.21 -17.04
N ASP A 200 18.21 8.22 -16.12
CA ASP A 200 18.81 6.98 -15.62
C ASP A 200 17.78 6.20 -14.82
N THR A 201 17.79 4.87 -14.99
CA THR A 201 16.92 3.98 -14.21
C THR A 201 17.33 4.02 -12.74
N ALA A 202 16.45 4.50 -11.88
CA ALA A 202 16.65 4.47 -10.44
C ALA A 202 16.31 3.09 -9.88
N VAL A 203 15.10 2.60 -10.18
CA VAL A 203 14.55 1.36 -9.63
C VAL A 203 13.85 0.54 -10.72
N ILE A 204 13.96 -0.78 -10.62
CA ILE A 204 13.09 -1.74 -11.32
C ILE A 204 12.10 -2.27 -10.29
N SER A 205 10.84 -1.81 -10.33
CA SER A 205 9.80 -2.21 -9.40
C SER A 205 8.98 -3.37 -9.97
N TYR A 206 9.00 -4.53 -9.32
CA TYR A 206 8.26 -5.71 -9.77
C TYR A 206 6.81 -5.65 -9.31
N THR A 207 5.90 -5.61 -10.28
CA THR A 207 4.45 -5.60 -10.03
C THR A 207 3.84 -6.96 -10.29
N SER A 208 3.00 -7.43 -9.36
CA SER A 208 2.21 -8.64 -9.55
C SER A 208 1.13 -8.38 -10.58
N GLY A 209 1.32 -8.84 -11.82
CA GLY A 209 0.25 -8.91 -12.80
C GLY A 209 -0.84 -9.88 -12.34
N THR A 210 -2.09 -9.64 -12.75
CA THR A 210 -3.23 -10.53 -12.44
C THR A 210 -3.12 -11.90 -13.15
N THR A 211 -2.28 -12.00 -14.17
CA THR A 211 -2.17 -13.17 -15.05
C THR A 211 -0.72 -13.47 -15.46
N GLY A 212 0.13 -13.93 -14.52
CA GLY A 212 1.46 -14.37 -14.91
C GLY A 212 2.60 -13.98 -13.95
N LEU A 213 3.84 -14.14 -14.41
CA LEU A 213 5.03 -13.74 -13.66
C LEU A 213 5.08 -12.21 -13.47
N PRO A 214 5.62 -11.71 -12.34
CA PRO A 214 5.76 -10.29 -12.08
C PRO A 214 6.57 -9.59 -13.17
N LYS A 215 6.15 -8.37 -13.55
CA LYS A 215 6.86 -7.53 -14.53
C LYS A 215 7.67 -6.45 -13.81
N GLY A 216 8.91 -6.26 -14.23
CA GLY A 216 9.78 -5.21 -13.68
C GLY A 216 9.50 -3.87 -14.35
N CYS A 217 8.73 -3.00 -13.72
CA CYS A 217 8.49 -1.65 -14.19
C CYS A 217 9.73 -0.78 -13.99
N ILE A 218 10.21 -0.16 -15.06
CA ILE A 218 11.36 0.76 -15.02
C ILE A 218 10.90 2.10 -14.48
N LEU A 219 11.49 2.53 -13.36
CA LEU A 219 11.32 3.85 -12.78
C LEU A 219 12.63 4.63 -12.89
N THR A 220 12.62 5.72 -13.65
CA THR A 220 13.75 6.65 -13.72
C THR A 220 13.70 7.63 -12.54
N HIS A 221 14.82 8.33 -12.28
CA HIS A 221 14.81 9.41 -11.30
C HIS A 221 13.79 10.48 -11.66
N ALA A 222 13.62 10.79 -12.95
CA ALA A 222 12.63 11.74 -13.43
C ALA A 222 11.19 11.27 -13.12
N ASN A 223 10.88 9.97 -13.22
CA ASN A 223 9.55 9.43 -12.85
C ASN A 223 9.25 9.67 -11.37
N LEU A 224 10.24 9.42 -10.50
CA LEU A 224 10.10 9.62 -9.06
C LEU A 224 9.89 11.11 -8.72
N PHE A 225 10.77 11.98 -9.23
CA PHE A 225 10.67 13.43 -9.00
C PHE A 225 9.37 14.04 -9.51
N ASP A 226 8.97 13.69 -10.74
CA ASP A 226 7.76 14.22 -11.35
C ASP A 226 6.51 13.89 -10.54
N THR A 227 6.43 12.67 -10.01
CA THR A 227 5.34 12.26 -9.11
C THR A 227 5.34 13.06 -7.81
N VAL A 228 6.49 13.19 -7.16
CA VAL A 228 6.60 13.90 -5.87
C VAL A 228 6.32 15.39 -6.04
N TYR A 229 6.74 16.01 -7.14
CA TYR A 229 6.40 17.39 -7.43
C TYR A 229 4.90 17.63 -7.56
N ARG A 230 4.16 16.70 -8.18
CA ARG A 230 2.70 16.80 -8.26
C ARG A 230 2.05 16.71 -6.88
N VAL A 231 2.53 15.79 -6.03
CA VAL A 231 2.02 15.66 -4.63
C VAL A 231 2.36 16.91 -3.84
N ALA A 232 3.61 17.34 -3.86
CA ALA A 232 4.08 18.53 -3.17
C ALA A 232 3.33 19.79 -3.63
N GLY A 233 2.96 19.87 -4.91
CA GLY A 233 2.12 20.91 -5.46
C GLY A 233 0.66 20.88 -5.04
N THR A 234 0.23 19.82 -4.44
CA THR A 234 -1.19 19.61 -4.11
C THR A 234 -1.44 19.68 -2.61
N VAL A 235 -0.46 19.31 -1.80
CA VAL A 235 -0.55 19.24 -0.34
C VAL A 235 0.57 20.06 0.29
N PRO A 236 0.30 20.86 1.34
CA PRO A 236 1.32 21.62 2.06
C PRO A 236 2.17 20.70 2.92
N LEU A 237 3.21 20.09 2.33
CA LEU A 237 4.18 19.29 3.05
C LEU A 237 5.18 20.23 3.77
N LYS A 238 5.69 19.83 4.93
CA LYS A 238 6.60 20.64 5.75
C LYS A 238 7.96 19.96 5.85
N PRO A 239 9.08 20.71 5.80
CA PRO A 239 10.38 20.16 6.11
C PRO A 239 10.42 19.59 7.53
N PHE A 240 11.21 18.54 7.72
CA PHE A 240 11.40 17.83 8.99
C PHE A 240 10.12 17.19 9.56
N THR A 241 9.12 16.99 8.70
CA THR A 241 7.92 16.19 9.01
C THR A 241 8.32 14.80 9.46
N GLN A 242 7.72 14.34 10.57
CA GLN A 242 7.91 12.98 11.08
C GLN A 242 7.14 12.01 10.21
N TYR A 243 7.84 11.21 9.42
CA TYR A 243 7.29 10.15 8.57
C TYR A 243 7.74 8.79 9.10
N LEU A 244 6.84 7.83 9.25
CA LEU A 244 7.18 6.44 9.54
C LEU A 244 7.25 5.65 8.25
N SER A 245 8.42 5.11 7.94
CA SER A 245 8.66 4.19 6.83
C SER A 245 8.23 2.80 7.24
N TYR A 246 7.18 2.29 6.61
CA TYR A 246 6.62 0.96 6.92
C TYR A 246 6.23 0.18 5.66
N ILE A 247 6.01 0.87 4.57
CA ILE A 247 5.71 0.23 3.28
C ILE A 247 7.03 -0.24 2.68
N SER A 248 7.10 -1.52 2.26
CA SER A 248 8.33 -2.06 1.66
C SER A 248 8.80 -1.22 0.45
N PRO A 249 10.10 -0.89 0.33
CA PRO A 249 10.71 -0.25 -0.85
C PRO A 249 10.58 -1.06 -2.15
N ALA A 250 10.23 -2.35 -2.08
CA ALA A 250 9.85 -3.13 -3.24
C ALA A 250 8.58 -2.61 -3.93
N TRP A 251 7.75 -1.85 -3.20
CA TRP A 251 6.59 -1.18 -3.77
C TRP A 251 6.91 0.28 -4.12
N ALA A 252 6.54 0.69 -5.35
CA ALA A 252 6.79 2.04 -5.87
C ALA A 252 6.30 3.19 -4.96
N ALA A 253 5.30 2.93 -4.09
CA ALA A 253 4.82 3.93 -3.16
C ALA A 253 5.90 4.38 -2.16
N GLU A 254 6.71 3.45 -1.61
CA GLU A 254 7.78 3.84 -0.68
C GLU A 254 8.95 4.51 -1.43
N GLN A 255 9.21 4.10 -2.67
CA GLN A 255 10.16 4.80 -3.54
C GLN A 255 9.78 6.27 -3.75
N MET A 256 8.47 6.53 -3.89
CA MET A 256 7.94 7.89 -4.06
C MET A 256 7.90 8.67 -2.74
N PHE A 257 7.39 8.06 -1.65
CA PHE A 257 7.08 8.79 -0.41
C PHE A 257 8.21 8.75 0.62
N GLY A 258 8.71 7.59 0.98
CA GLY A 258 9.79 7.46 1.97
C GLY A 258 11.13 7.93 1.42
N ILE A 259 11.48 7.47 0.21
CA ILE A 259 12.80 7.68 -0.40
C ILE A 259 12.86 9.03 -1.11
N CYS A 260 12.07 9.23 -2.17
CA CYS A 260 12.18 10.45 -2.99
C CYS A 260 11.62 11.67 -2.27
N GLN A 261 10.38 11.62 -1.78
CA GLN A 261 9.75 12.74 -1.07
C GLN A 261 10.47 13.03 0.26
N GLY A 262 10.95 11.98 0.94
CA GLY A 262 11.73 12.12 2.18
C GLY A 262 13.00 12.96 2.01
N LEU A 263 13.65 12.89 0.83
CA LEU A 263 14.80 13.73 0.50
C LEU A 263 14.38 15.10 -0.07
N LEU A 264 13.37 15.12 -0.94
CA LEU A 264 12.99 16.35 -1.67
C LEU A 264 12.37 17.38 -0.72
N VAL A 265 11.43 16.95 0.12
CA VAL A 265 10.90 17.73 1.23
C VAL A 265 11.52 17.13 2.51
N PRO A 266 12.67 17.59 2.96
CA PRO A 266 13.54 16.88 3.89
C PRO A 266 12.78 16.41 5.14
N PHE A 267 12.18 15.22 5.07
CA PHE A 267 11.47 14.59 6.19
C PHE A 267 12.48 14.04 7.20
N VAL A 268 12.00 13.77 8.39
CA VAL A 268 12.65 12.84 9.31
C VAL A 268 12.00 11.48 9.08
N VAL A 269 12.69 10.59 8.37
CA VAL A 269 12.21 9.23 8.10
C VAL A 269 12.54 8.36 9.30
N ASN A 270 11.50 7.81 9.92
CA ASN A 270 11.62 6.98 11.10
C ASN A 270 11.38 5.52 10.72
N PHE A 271 12.27 4.63 11.14
CA PHE A 271 12.17 3.19 10.93
C PHE A 271 11.72 2.54 12.23
N PRO A 272 10.68 1.70 12.22
CA PRO A 272 10.21 0.99 13.41
C PRO A 272 11.27 0.01 13.91
N GLU A 273 11.15 -0.43 15.15
CA GLU A 273 12.04 -1.45 15.71
C GLU A 273 11.80 -2.81 15.07
N GLU A 274 10.51 -3.19 14.97
CA GLU A 274 10.03 -4.42 14.34
C GLU A 274 8.70 -4.13 13.66
N PRO A 275 8.28 -4.89 12.64
CA PRO A 275 6.99 -4.69 11.99
C PRO A 275 5.79 -4.72 12.94
N GLU A 276 5.85 -5.53 14.01
CA GLU A 276 4.81 -5.67 15.02
C GLU A 276 4.70 -4.44 15.94
N THR A 277 5.77 -3.66 16.07
CA THR A 277 5.82 -2.48 16.97
C THR A 277 5.39 -1.18 16.30
N VAL A 278 5.05 -1.21 15.03
CA VAL A 278 4.67 -0.03 14.21
C VAL A 278 3.62 0.84 14.90
N GLN A 279 2.57 0.24 15.48
CA GLN A 279 1.50 1.00 16.13
C GLN A 279 2.00 1.78 17.36
N GLU A 280 2.88 1.19 18.13
CA GLU A 280 3.51 1.83 19.29
C GLU A 280 4.46 2.94 18.83
N ASN A 281 5.27 2.65 17.83
CA ASN A 281 6.26 3.58 17.29
C ASN A 281 5.61 4.82 16.64
N LEU A 282 4.47 4.66 15.94
CA LEU A 282 3.67 5.79 15.43
C LEU A 282 3.32 6.78 16.55
N ARG A 283 2.88 6.23 17.69
CA ARG A 283 2.49 7.04 18.85
C ARG A 283 3.70 7.71 19.51
N GLU A 284 4.81 7.00 19.68
CA GLU A 284 6.03 7.53 20.31
C GLU A 284 6.63 8.70 19.55
N ILE A 285 6.70 8.60 18.23
CA ILE A 285 7.29 9.67 17.39
C ILE A 285 6.33 10.83 17.15
N GLY A 286 5.02 10.63 17.39
CA GLY A 286 4.02 11.64 17.04
C GLY A 286 3.99 11.88 15.54
N THR A 287 3.77 10.82 14.75
CA THR A 287 3.84 10.83 13.28
C THR A 287 2.97 11.94 12.69
N GLU A 288 3.55 12.71 11.75
CA GLU A 288 2.90 13.87 11.12
C GLU A 288 2.43 13.56 9.68
N ALA A 289 3.14 12.68 8.97
CA ALA A 289 2.76 12.17 7.67
C ALA A 289 2.68 10.64 7.70
N VAL A 290 1.58 10.09 7.18
CA VAL A 290 1.29 8.65 7.19
C VAL A 290 0.82 8.21 5.81
N THR A 291 1.56 7.26 5.23
CA THR A 291 1.16 6.57 4.00
C THR A 291 0.92 5.11 4.34
N PHE A 292 -0.32 4.67 4.26
CA PHE A 292 -0.69 3.30 4.54
C PHE A 292 -1.54 2.73 3.40
N THR A 293 -1.45 1.42 3.21
CA THR A 293 -2.36 0.70 2.33
C THR A 293 -3.79 0.73 2.86
N PRO A 294 -4.81 0.54 2.01
CA PRO A 294 -6.20 0.40 2.46
C PRO A 294 -6.38 -0.62 3.59
N ARG A 295 -5.71 -1.76 3.51
CA ARG A 295 -5.79 -2.82 4.54
C ARG A 295 -5.27 -2.37 5.90
N GLN A 296 -4.21 -1.59 5.93
CA GLN A 296 -3.66 -1.06 7.19
C GLN A 296 -4.66 -0.08 7.84
N TRP A 297 -5.26 0.82 7.07
CA TRP A 297 -6.31 1.72 7.56
C TRP A 297 -7.55 0.95 8.04
N GLU A 298 -8.01 -0.04 7.27
CA GLU A 298 -9.11 -0.93 7.66
C GLU A 298 -8.80 -1.66 8.98
N SER A 299 -7.57 -2.16 9.14
CA SER A 299 -7.13 -2.85 10.36
C SER A 299 -7.15 -1.94 11.58
N LEU A 300 -6.71 -0.67 11.43
CA LEU A 300 -6.78 0.32 12.51
C LEU A 300 -8.23 0.63 12.90
N ALA A 301 -9.14 0.77 11.94
CA ALA A 301 -10.55 0.98 12.20
C ALA A 301 -11.17 -0.22 12.94
N LYS A 302 -10.92 -1.44 12.45
CA LYS A 302 -11.38 -2.69 13.06
C LYS A 302 -10.84 -2.89 14.49
N LEU A 303 -9.57 -2.50 14.73
CA LEU A 303 -8.98 -2.54 16.07
C LEU A 303 -9.78 -1.71 17.08
N VAL A 304 -10.16 -0.48 16.69
CA VAL A 304 -10.99 0.39 17.55
C VAL A 304 -12.37 -0.22 17.77
N GLU A 305 -13.03 -0.69 16.72
CA GLU A 305 -14.36 -1.28 16.81
C GLU A 305 -14.36 -2.55 17.67
N SER A 306 -13.38 -3.43 17.51
CA SER A 306 -13.22 -4.64 18.31
C SER A 306 -13.03 -4.31 19.80
N LYS A 307 -12.12 -3.39 20.13
CA LYS A 307 -11.92 -2.93 21.53
C LYS A 307 -13.19 -2.33 22.12
N MET A 308 -14.00 -1.66 21.29
CA MET A 308 -15.26 -1.10 21.75
C MET A 308 -16.36 -2.14 21.90
N MET A 309 -16.36 -3.26 21.15
CA MET A 309 -17.28 -4.37 21.41
C MET A 309 -17.09 -5.00 22.79
N ASP A 310 -15.86 -5.06 23.27
CA ASP A 310 -15.51 -5.60 24.59
C ASP A 310 -15.66 -4.58 25.73
N ALA A 311 -15.89 -3.30 25.40
CA ALA A 311 -16.02 -2.25 26.38
C ALA A 311 -17.36 -2.34 27.16
N GLY A 312 -17.35 -1.87 28.42
CA GLY A 312 -18.57 -1.76 29.23
C GLY A 312 -19.56 -0.73 28.68
N PRO A 313 -20.84 -0.78 29.09
CA PRO A 313 -21.92 0.03 28.51
C PRO A 313 -21.68 1.53 28.60
N VAL A 314 -21.09 2.00 29.70
CA VAL A 314 -20.79 3.43 29.88
C VAL A 314 -19.72 3.91 28.88
N ARG A 315 -18.66 3.12 28.69
CA ARG A 315 -17.60 3.44 27.70
C ARG A 315 -18.16 3.44 26.28
N LYS A 316 -19.01 2.47 25.95
CA LYS A 316 -19.71 2.42 24.64
C LYS A 316 -20.59 3.67 24.44
N TRP A 317 -21.32 4.07 25.44
CA TRP A 317 -22.18 5.26 25.37
C TRP A 317 -21.35 6.54 25.13
N ILE A 318 -20.27 6.74 25.91
CA ILE A 318 -19.36 7.89 25.76
C ILE A 318 -18.72 7.89 24.36
N PHE A 319 -18.22 6.74 23.92
CA PHE A 319 -17.63 6.59 22.58
C PHE A 319 -18.61 6.95 21.48
N ASN A 320 -19.83 6.38 21.50
CA ASN A 320 -20.85 6.63 20.51
C ASN A 320 -21.27 8.11 20.48
N TRP A 321 -21.38 8.72 21.66
CA TRP A 321 -21.67 10.16 21.77
C TRP A 321 -20.54 11.00 21.15
N GLY A 322 -19.26 10.72 21.46
CA GLY A 322 -18.13 11.45 20.91
C GLY A 322 -18.04 11.31 19.39
N MET A 323 -18.20 10.08 18.86
CA MET A 323 -18.24 9.83 17.43
C MET A 323 -19.41 10.52 16.74
N MET A 324 -20.58 10.56 17.37
CA MET A 324 -21.73 11.33 16.84
C MET A 324 -21.42 12.83 16.73
N VAL A 325 -20.82 13.43 17.76
CA VAL A 325 -20.44 14.85 17.73
C VAL A 325 -19.36 15.08 16.66
N GLY A 326 -18.35 14.22 16.58
CA GLY A 326 -17.30 14.27 15.55
C GLY A 326 -17.88 14.21 14.14
N ARG A 327 -18.82 13.30 13.88
CA ARG A 327 -19.53 13.19 12.60
C ARG A 327 -20.26 14.50 12.24
N LYS A 328 -21.02 15.07 13.18
CA LYS A 328 -21.78 16.31 12.95
C LYS A 328 -20.91 17.56 12.75
N VAL A 329 -19.65 17.51 13.19
CA VAL A 329 -18.73 18.66 13.04
C VAL A 329 -17.76 18.45 11.88
N ASN A 330 -17.06 17.34 11.85
CA ASN A 330 -15.95 17.13 10.91
C ASN A 330 -16.44 16.69 9.52
N LEU A 331 -17.39 15.73 9.42
CA LEU A 331 -17.95 15.36 8.12
C LEU A 331 -18.84 16.43 7.51
N ALA A 332 -19.63 17.14 8.32
CA ALA A 332 -20.40 18.30 7.84
C ALA A 332 -19.49 19.39 7.25
N ALA A 333 -18.31 19.60 7.85
CA ALA A 333 -17.32 20.54 7.33
C ALA A 333 -16.76 20.10 5.97
N LEU A 334 -16.46 18.82 5.82
CA LEU A 334 -15.96 18.24 4.58
C LEU A 334 -17.00 18.38 3.45
N GLY A 335 -18.28 18.10 3.74
CA GLY A 335 -19.40 18.26 2.82
C GLY A 335 -19.77 19.72 2.52
N GLY A 336 -19.19 20.69 3.23
CA GLY A 336 -19.52 22.12 3.07
C GLY A 336 -20.82 22.55 3.76
N GLU A 337 -21.40 21.69 4.61
CA GLU A 337 -22.61 21.98 5.35
C GLU A 337 -22.36 23.01 6.48
N LYS A 338 -23.38 23.80 6.79
CA LYS A 338 -23.33 24.74 7.94
C LYS A 338 -23.33 23.95 9.23
N ARG A 339 -22.28 24.09 10.02
CA ARG A 339 -22.18 23.49 11.35
C ARG A 339 -23.15 24.16 12.32
N SER A 340 -24.03 23.38 12.94
CA SER A 340 -24.91 23.89 14.02
C SER A 340 -24.06 24.35 15.21
N LEU A 341 -24.44 25.49 15.84
CA LEU A 341 -23.75 26.06 17.00
C LEU A 341 -23.65 25.07 18.17
N ILE A 342 -24.70 24.29 18.41
CA ILE A 342 -24.73 23.27 19.48
C ILE A 342 -23.59 22.27 19.32
N TRP A 343 -23.41 21.71 18.12
CA TRP A 343 -22.34 20.73 17.88
C TRP A 343 -20.95 21.34 18.00
N ARG A 344 -20.79 22.60 17.60
CA ARG A 344 -19.52 23.33 17.78
C ARG A 344 -19.18 23.55 19.25
N LEU A 345 -20.17 23.83 20.11
CA LEU A 345 -19.97 23.98 21.55
C LEU A 345 -19.67 22.65 22.25
N LEU A 346 -20.26 21.54 21.80
CA LEU A 346 -20.02 20.21 22.35
C LEU A 346 -18.71 19.59 21.86
N TYR A 347 -18.17 20.05 20.73
CA TYR A 347 -17.00 19.46 20.10
C TYR A 347 -15.75 19.44 21.01
N PRO A 348 -15.35 20.51 21.72
CA PRO A 348 -14.18 20.48 22.60
C PRO A 348 -14.28 19.42 23.71
N LEU A 349 -15.49 19.19 24.24
CA LEU A 349 -15.73 18.16 25.23
C LEU A 349 -15.63 16.76 24.63
N ALA A 350 -16.27 16.54 23.48
CA ALA A 350 -16.20 15.27 22.75
C ALA A 350 -14.76 14.97 22.27
N ASP A 351 -14.05 15.99 21.83
CA ASP A 351 -12.65 15.86 21.43
C ASP A 351 -11.78 15.39 22.62
N LYS A 352 -11.83 16.10 23.73
CA LYS A 352 -11.04 15.77 24.93
C LYS A 352 -11.40 14.40 25.51
N ALA A 353 -12.69 14.03 25.51
CA ALA A 353 -13.15 12.80 26.14
C ALA A 353 -12.97 11.55 25.26
N VAL A 354 -13.04 11.70 23.92
CA VAL A 354 -13.11 10.58 22.98
C VAL A 354 -12.14 10.73 21.80
N LEU A 355 -12.27 11.82 21.00
CA LEU A 355 -11.60 11.87 19.70
C LEU A 355 -10.10 12.06 19.85
N TYR A 356 -9.65 12.91 20.76
CA TYR A 356 -8.22 13.09 21.08
C TYR A 356 -7.58 11.77 21.58
N PRO A 357 -8.12 11.09 22.61
CA PRO A 357 -7.58 9.80 23.06
C PRO A 357 -7.54 8.73 21.97
N LEU A 358 -8.52 8.72 21.06
CA LEU A 358 -8.50 7.78 19.93
C LEU A 358 -7.33 8.09 18.97
N ARG A 359 -7.20 9.36 18.55
CA ARG A 359 -6.08 9.77 17.69
C ARG A 359 -4.73 9.52 18.35
N ASP A 360 -4.60 9.82 19.64
CA ASP A 360 -3.37 9.58 20.41
C ASP A 360 -3.00 8.09 20.46
N ASN A 361 -3.98 7.23 20.80
CA ASN A 361 -3.76 5.78 20.84
C ASN A 361 -3.44 5.18 19.45
N LEU A 362 -3.92 5.80 18.38
CA LEU A 362 -3.61 5.39 17.01
C LEU A 362 -2.30 6.03 16.48
N GLY A 363 -1.64 6.88 17.26
CA GLY A 363 -0.43 7.60 16.82
C GLY A 363 -0.71 8.69 15.77
N LEU A 364 -1.97 9.10 15.61
CA LEU A 364 -2.43 10.02 14.56
C LEU A 364 -2.74 11.42 15.09
N GLN A 365 -2.39 11.73 16.34
CA GLN A 365 -2.71 13.02 16.95
C GLN A 365 -2.04 14.20 16.26
N SER A 366 -0.80 14.04 15.83
CA SER A 366 -0.01 15.06 15.13
C SER A 366 -0.13 14.99 13.61
N ALA A 367 -0.80 13.95 13.08
CA ALA A 367 -0.86 13.68 11.65
C ALA A 367 -1.68 14.74 10.91
N TYR A 368 -1.00 15.52 10.07
CA TYR A 368 -1.64 16.51 9.19
C TYR A 368 -1.80 16.02 7.75
N PHE A 369 -0.99 15.02 7.36
CA PHE A 369 -1.04 14.41 6.04
C PHE A 369 -1.15 12.88 6.16
N CYS A 370 -2.35 12.37 5.97
CA CYS A 370 -2.62 10.94 5.92
C CYS A 370 -3.14 10.58 4.54
N GLN A 371 -2.61 9.51 3.95
CA GLN A 371 -3.03 9.06 2.64
C GLN A 371 -3.13 7.55 2.52
N SER A 372 -3.94 7.11 1.57
CA SER A 372 -4.12 5.72 1.17
C SER A 372 -4.21 5.61 -0.34
N GLY A 373 -3.69 4.52 -0.91
CA GLY A 373 -3.76 4.25 -2.34
C GLY A 373 -3.31 2.83 -2.68
N GLY A 374 -3.21 2.54 -3.98
CA GLY A 374 -2.75 1.25 -4.50
C GLY A 374 -3.83 0.17 -4.63
N SER A 375 -4.97 0.31 -3.97
CA SER A 375 -6.19 -0.47 -4.19
C SER A 375 -7.40 0.31 -3.68
N GLY A 376 -8.61 -0.13 -4.05
CA GLY A 376 -9.84 0.49 -3.56
C GLY A 376 -9.99 0.33 -2.05
N MET A 377 -10.54 1.35 -1.39
CA MET A 377 -10.89 1.34 0.03
C MET A 377 -12.33 1.83 0.21
N ALA A 378 -13.06 1.21 1.15
CA ALA A 378 -14.43 1.60 1.43
C ALA A 378 -14.51 3.07 1.91
N PRO A 379 -15.45 3.87 1.40
CA PRO A 379 -15.66 5.25 1.86
C PRO A 379 -15.92 5.37 3.36
N ASP A 380 -16.46 4.33 3.98
CA ASP A 380 -16.74 4.28 5.41
C ASP A 380 -15.47 4.30 6.26
N VAL A 381 -14.35 3.76 5.76
CA VAL A 381 -13.02 3.89 6.41
C VAL A 381 -12.63 5.37 6.46
N PHE A 382 -12.74 6.08 5.34
CA PHE A 382 -12.49 7.52 5.30
C PHE A 382 -13.41 8.27 6.26
N ARG A 383 -14.72 7.95 6.27
CA ARG A 383 -15.71 8.56 7.18
C ARG A 383 -15.35 8.33 8.64
N PHE A 384 -14.87 7.13 8.99
CA PHE A 384 -14.43 6.79 10.34
C PHE A 384 -13.28 7.71 10.80
N PHE A 385 -12.21 7.81 10.02
CA PHE A 385 -11.05 8.64 10.36
C PHE A 385 -11.38 10.14 10.34
N HIS A 386 -12.14 10.60 9.35
CA HIS A 386 -12.61 11.98 9.30
C HIS A 386 -13.49 12.34 10.49
N THR A 387 -14.34 11.41 10.96
CA THR A 387 -15.15 11.61 12.18
C THR A 387 -14.26 11.94 13.38
N MET A 388 -13.10 11.29 13.50
CA MET A 388 -12.13 11.59 14.57
C MET A 388 -11.31 12.86 14.32
N GLY A 389 -11.41 13.49 13.15
CA GLY A 389 -10.64 14.68 12.77
C GLY A 389 -9.33 14.36 12.04
N VAL A 390 -9.07 13.09 11.69
CA VAL A 390 -7.93 12.68 10.87
C VAL A 390 -8.30 12.87 9.40
N LYS A 391 -7.56 13.74 8.69
CA LYS A 391 -7.80 14.04 7.28
C LYS A 391 -7.16 12.97 6.37
N LEU A 392 -7.74 11.78 6.36
CA LEU A 392 -7.31 10.70 5.48
C LEU A 392 -7.71 11.01 4.03
N ARG A 393 -6.73 11.03 3.13
CA ARG A 393 -6.89 11.34 1.71
C ARG A 393 -6.74 10.08 0.87
N ASN A 394 -7.53 9.99 -0.19
CA ASN A 394 -7.35 8.96 -1.20
C ASN A 394 -6.40 9.48 -2.28
N VAL A 395 -5.50 8.61 -2.75
CA VAL A 395 -4.59 8.87 -3.86
C VAL A 395 -4.68 7.72 -4.86
N PHE A 396 -4.68 8.05 -6.15
CA PHE A 396 -4.76 7.05 -7.22
C PHE A 396 -3.70 7.29 -8.28
N GLY A 397 -3.13 6.20 -8.77
CA GLY A 397 -2.10 6.17 -9.80
C GLY A 397 -1.66 4.75 -10.11
N THR A 398 -0.68 4.63 -10.99
CA THR A 398 -0.05 3.35 -11.35
C THR A 398 1.44 3.40 -11.10
N THR A 399 2.08 2.24 -10.96
CA THR A 399 3.54 2.17 -10.85
C THR A 399 4.21 2.79 -12.07
N GLU A 400 3.64 2.56 -13.24
CA GLU A 400 4.19 2.95 -14.55
C GLU A 400 4.22 4.46 -14.80
N MET A 401 3.21 5.18 -14.32
CA MET A 401 3.02 6.62 -14.63
C MET A 401 3.01 7.50 -13.38
N GLY A 402 3.16 6.90 -12.19
CA GLY A 402 3.07 7.61 -10.93
C GLY A 402 1.64 7.95 -10.52
N LEU A 403 1.46 9.01 -9.75
CA LEU A 403 0.18 9.40 -9.19
C LEU A 403 -0.57 10.38 -10.08
N PHE A 404 -1.88 10.20 -10.21
CA PHE A 404 -2.78 10.97 -11.08
C PHE A 404 -3.69 11.90 -10.30
N THR A 405 -4.36 11.36 -9.26
CA THR A 405 -5.35 12.09 -8.48
C THR A 405 -5.06 12.02 -7.00
N LEU A 406 -5.58 13.01 -6.28
CA LEU A 406 -5.51 13.10 -4.83
C LEU A 406 -6.74 13.88 -4.32
N HIS A 407 -7.24 13.58 -3.14
CA HIS A 407 -8.18 14.44 -2.41
C HIS A 407 -7.51 15.79 -2.10
N GLN A 408 -7.97 16.86 -2.74
CA GLN A 408 -7.34 18.18 -2.69
C GLN A 408 -8.12 19.18 -1.84
N GLY A 409 -7.39 20.07 -1.17
CA GLY A 409 -7.99 21.13 -0.36
C GLY A 409 -8.69 20.60 0.90
N GLU A 410 -9.72 21.36 1.35
CA GLU A 410 -10.46 21.07 2.59
C GLU A 410 -11.81 20.37 2.35
N ARG A 411 -12.26 20.30 1.08
CA ARG A 411 -13.55 19.74 0.69
C ARG A 411 -13.39 18.83 -0.51
N TYR A 412 -13.77 17.59 -0.36
CA TYR A 412 -13.74 16.53 -1.38
C TYR A 412 -14.77 15.47 -1.04
N ASP A 413 -15.15 14.67 -2.02
CA ASP A 413 -16.08 13.58 -1.84
C ASP A 413 -15.31 12.30 -1.48
N LEU A 414 -15.68 11.66 -0.38
CA LEU A 414 -15.04 10.43 0.11
C LEU A 414 -15.34 9.20 -0.75
N GLU A 415 -16.30 9.31 -1.67
CA GLU A 415 -16.62 8.25 -2.65
C GLU A 415 -15.64 8.25 -3.84
N THR A 416 -14.75 9.25 -3.93
CA THR A 416 -13.86 9.46 -5.07
C THR A 416 -12.40 9.13 -4.74
N VAL A 417 -11.56 9.09 -5.76
CA VAL A 417 -10.10 9.07 -5.63
C VAL A 417 -9.50 10.48 -5.79
N GLY A 418 -10.34 11.50 -5.74
CA GLY A 418 -9.94 12.91 -5.76
C GLY A 418 -9.89 13.53 -7.15
N LYS A 419 -9.28 14.69 -7.22
CA LYS A 419 -9.12 15.47 -8.46
C LYS A 419 -7.79 15.17 -9.12
N TRP A 420 -7.77 15.34 -10.45
CA TRP A 420 -6.53 15.32 -11.23
C TRP A 420 -5.52 16.29 -10.63
N MET A 421 -4.29 15.85 -10.42
CA MET A 421 -3.27 16.70 -9.81
C MET A 421 -2.80 17.75 -10.81
N PRO A 422 -2.73 19.03 -10.39
CA PRO A 422 -2.21 20.09 -11.26
C PRO A 422 -0.72 19.93 -11.48
N VAL A 423 -0.27 20.47 -12.60
CA VAL A 423 1.16 20.65 -12.88
C VAL A 423 1.65 21.86 -12.12
N HIS A 424 2.84 21.75 -11.54
CA HIS A 424 3.50 22.93 -11.01
C HIS A 424 3.89 23.88 -12.17
N PRO A 425 3.67 25.20 -12.05
CA PRO A 425 3.96 26.15 -13.14
C PRO A 425 5.42 26.14 -13.61
N HIS A 426 6.35 25.71 -12.75
CA HIS A 426 7.78 25.78 -13.00
C HIS A 426 8.47 24.41 -13.05
N PHE A 427 7.81 23.33 -12.69
CA PHE A 427 8.40 21.98 -12.61
C PHE A 427 7.44 20.90 -13.01
N GLY A 428 8.03 19.78 -13.40
CA GLY A 428 7.28 18.61 -13.80
C GLY A 428 6.63 18.80 -15.15
N SER A 429 6.08 17.74 -15.64
CA SER A 429 5.42 17.68 -16.92
C SER A 429 3.92 17.52 -16.73
N SER A 430 3.12 18.09 -17.63
CA SER A 430 1.67 17.90 -17.59
C SER A 430 1.31 16.44 -17.84
N LEU A 431 0.40 15.94 -17.04
CA LEU A 431 -0.33 14.72 -17.33
C LEU A 431 -1.68 15.08 -17.94
N GLU A 432 -1.97 14.47 -19.08
CA GLU A 432 -3.27 14.52 -19.75
C GLU A 432 -3.98 13.19 -19.52
N TYR A 433 -5.30 13.19 -19.45
CA TYR A 433 -6.09 11.97 -19.36
C TYR A 433 -7.22 11.96 -20.37
N MET A 434 -7.61 10.76 -20.74
CA MET A 434 -8.80 10.46 -21.54
C MET A 434 -9.50 9.26 -20.93
N ILE A 435 -10.81 9.21 -20.98
CA ILE A 435 -11.61 8.05 -20.60
C ILE A 435 -12.21 7.48 -21.87
N SER A 436 -11.96 6.20 -22.15
CA SER A 436 -12.48 5.51 -23.33
C SER A 436 -13.99 5.28 -23.24
N GLU A 437 -14.62 4.81 -24.32
CA GLU A 437 -16.05 4.46 -24.32
C GLU A 437 -16.35 3.32 -23.34
N GLU A 438 -15.39 2.42 -23.12
CA GLU A 438 -15.49 1.32 -22.14
C GLU A 438 -15.23 1.78 -20.69
N GLY A 439 -14.85 3.04 -20.49
CA GLY A 439 -14.53 3.62 -19.19
C GLY A 439 -13.08 3.44 -18.76
N GLU A 440 -12.17 2.96 -19.62
CA GLU A 440 -10.75 2.84 -19.30
C GLU A 440 -10.08 4.20 -19.24
N LEU A 441 -9.27 4.40 -18.19
CA LEU A 441 -8.42 5.58 -18.07
C LEU A 441 -7.16 5.43 -18.93
N TRP A 442 -6.92 6.38 -19.83
CA TRP A 442 -5.69 6.52 -20.59
C TRP A 442 -4.97 7.77 -20.15
N VAL A 443 -3.65 7.69 -20.05
CA VAL A 443 -2.81 8.78 -19.53
C VAL A 443 -1.66 9.07 -20.50
N LYS A 444 -1.34 10.36 -20.68
CA LYS A 444 -0.25 10.82 -21.55
C LYS A 444 0.52 11.94 -20.88
N GLY A 445 1.82 12.05 -21.19
CA GLY A 445 2.68 13.13 -20.68
C GLY A 445 3.46 12.72 -19.42
N GLY A 446 3.79 13.69 -18.60
CA GLY A 446 4.70 13.50 -17.48
C GLY A 446 6.11 13.12 -17.95
N SER A 447 6.86 12.46 -17.07
CA SER A 447 8.13 11.82 -17.44
C SER A 447 7.94 10.54 -18.26
N GLY A 448 6.68 10.12 -18.47
CA GLY A 448 6.28 9.02 -19.31
C GLY A 448 6.49 7.63 -18.69
N PHE A 449 5.99 6.63 -19.42
CA PHE A 449 6.22 5.22 -19.10
C PHE A 449 7.53 4.77 -19.73
N SER A 450 8.49 4.37 -18.92
CA SER A 450 9.84 3.96 -19.36
C SER A 450 9.91 2.50 -19.83
N GLY A 451 8.81 1.75 -19.74
CA GLY A 451 8.71 0.34 -20.17
C GLY A 451 8.85 -0.67 -19.04
N TYR A 452 8.62 -1.92 -19.41
CA TYR A 452 8.92 -3.07 -18.56
C TYR A 452 10.27 -3.66 -18.93
N TYR A 453 11.11 -3.88 -17.93
CA TYR A 453 12.46 -4.42 -18.12
C TYR A 453 12.41 -5.77 -18.85
N ARG A 454 13.19 -5.94 -19.92
CA ARG A 454 13.22 -7.12 -20.77
C ARG A 454 11.85 -7.62 -21.30
N SER A 455 10.86 -6.75 -21.36
CA SER A 455 9.52 -7.11 -21.80
C SER A 455 8.96 -6.07 -22.79
N PRO A 456 9.59 -5.90 -23.98
CA PRO A 456 9.16 -4.88 -24.95
C PRO A 456 7.73 -5.10 -25.43
N ASP A 457 7.34 -6.35 -25.74
CA ASP A 457 5.96 -6.66 -26.19
C ASP A 457 4.90 -6.28 -25.16
N ALA A 458 5.22 -6.45 -23.86
CA ALA A 458 4.32 -6.06 -22.78
C ALA A 458 4.25 -4.54 -22.64
N SER A 459 5.36 -3.84 -22.93
CA SER A 459 5.41 -2.39 -22.92
C SER A 459 4.61 -1.79 -24.08
N GLU A 460 4.78 -2.31 -25.29
CA GLU A 460 4.05 -1.88 -26.48
C GLU A 460 2.56 -2.06 -26.34
N LYS A 461 2.10 -3.18 -25.76
CA LYS A 461 0.66 -3.45 -25.52
C LYS A 461 0.00 -2.44 -24.58
N ARG A 462 0.77 -1.68 -23.81
CA ARG A 462 0.27 -0.65 -22.90
C ARG A 462 0.31 0.75 -23.52
N MET A 463 0.85 0.90 -24.73
CA MET A 463 1.04 2.20 -25.35
C MET A 463 0.35 2.22 -26.72
N GLU A 464 -0.51 3.20 -26.94
CA GLU A 464 -1.13 3.46 -28.25
C GLU A 464 -1.21 4.96 -28.52
N GLY A 465 -0.65 5.42 -29.64
CA GLY A 465 -0.68 6.84 -30.03
C GLY A 465 -0.04 7.78 -29.01
N GLY A 466 0.89 7.27 -28.18
CA GLY A 466 1.52 8.02 -27.09
C GLY A 466 0.69 8.05 -25.78
N TRP A 467 -0.45 7.35 -25.74
CA TRP A 467 -1.26 7.15 -24.55
C TRP A 467 -0.88 5.84 -23.85
N TYR A 468 -0.76 5.89 -22.53
CA TYR A 468 -0.60 4.73 -21.67
C TYR A 468 -1.99 4.24 -21.23
N HIS A 469 -2.28 2.97 -21.51
CA HIS A 469 -3.50 2.28 -21.13
C HIS A 469 -3.35 1.73 -19.72
N THR A 470 -4.05 2.32 -18.76
CA THR A 470 -3.92 1.93 -17.35
C THR A 470 -4.53 0.56 -17.06
N GLY A 471 -5.54 0.17 -17.81
CA GLY A 471 -6.39 -0.99 -17.53
C GLY A 471 -7.32 -0.76 -16.34
N ASP A 472 -7.51 0.49 -15.92
CA ASP A 472 -8.38 0.87 -14.80
C ASP A 472 -9.66 1.54 -15.31
N CYS A 473 -10.83 1.05 -14.89
CA CYS A 473 -12.12 1.65 -15.18
C CYS A 473 -12.44 2.77 -14.20
N VAL A 474 -12.74 3.94 -14.74
CA VAL A 474 -13.05 5.14 -13.96
C VAL A 474 -14.21 5.91 -14.57
N TYR A 475 -14.79 6.81 -13.81
CA TYR A 475 -15.62 7.88 -14.37
C TYR A 475 -15.38 9.21 -13.64
N MET A 476 -15.75 10.31 -14.27
CA MET A 476 -15.58 11.65 -13.73
C MET A 476 -16.94 12.18 -13.23
N THR A 477 -16.96 12.68 -11.99
CA THR A 477 -18.16 13.34 -11.42
C THR A 477 -18.31 14.76 -11.96
N ASP A 478 -19.50 15.36 -11.79
CA ASP A 478 -19.77 16.77 -12.14
C ASP A 478 -18.83 17.75 -11.42
N LYS A 479 -18.31 17.35 -10.24
CA LYS A 479 -17.35 18.14 -9.45
C LYS A 479 -15.90 17.98 -9.93
N LYS A 480 -15.68 17.28 -11.04
CA LYS A 480 -14.36 16.94 -11.58
C LYS A 480 -13.50 16.14 -10.60
N GLU A 481 -14.13 15.26 -9.86
CA GLU A 481 -13.48 14.25 -9.02
C GLU A 481 -13.63 12.88 -9.68
N MET A 482 -12.57 12.10 -9.70
CA MET A 482 -12.53 10.78 -10.34
C MET A 482 -13.04 9.70 -9.39
N VAL A 483 -13.85 8.78 -9.89
CA VAL A 483 -14.26 7.57 -9.18
C VAL A 483 -13.59 6.38 -9.84
N TYR A 484 -12.83 5.62 -9.08
CA TYR A 484 -12.27 4.34 -9.48
C TYR A 484 -13.34 3.26 -9.29
N LEU A 485 -13.54 2.44 -10.29
CA LEU A 485 -14.49 1.32 -10.25
C LEU A 485 -13.78 -0.01 -10.01
N ASP A 486 -12.98 -0.44 -10.97
CA ASP A 486 -12.25 -1.70 -10.93
C ASP A 486 -11.20 -1.75 -12.05
N ARG A 487 -10.44 -2.84 -12.17
CA ARG A 487 -9.69 -3.17 -13.36
C ARG A 487 -10.63 -3.49 -14.52
N LEU A 488 -10.27 -3.05 -15.74
CA LEU A 488 -11.06 -3.36 -16.94
C LEU A 488 -11.26 -4.87 -17.13
N ASP A 489 -10.19 -5.64 -16.95
CA ASP A 489 -10.21 -7.10 -17.09
C ASP A 489 -11.02 -7.80 -15.97
N ASP A 490 -11.21 -7.13 -14.83
CA ASP A 490 -11.95 -7.65 -13.67
C ASP A 490 -13.43 -7.24 -13.68
N MET A 491 -13.82 -6.28 -14.55
CA MET A 491 -15.23 -5.94 -14.74
C MET A 491 -16.03 -7.16 -15.19
N ARG A 492 -17.16 -7.39 -14.54
CA ARG A 492 -18.02 -8.55 -14.81
C ARG A 492 -19.33 -8.12 -15.45
N LYS A 493 -19.80 -8.88 -16.42
CA LYS A 493 -21.08 -8.66 -17.09
C LYS A 493 -22.04 -9.81 -16.79
N LEU A 494 -23.27 -9.47 -16.42
CA LEU A 494 -24.33 -10.44 -16.16
C LEU A 494 -25.07 -10.82 -17.43
N SER A 495 -25.84 -11.93 -17.40
CA SER A 495 -26.69 -12.37 -18.52
C SER A 495 -27.78 -11.34 -18.88
N THR A 496 -28.10 -10.43 -17.99
CA THR A 496 -28.99 -9.28 -18.20
C THR A 496 -28.36 -8.15 -19.02
N GLY A 497 -27.06 -8.25 -19.34
CA GLY A 497 -26.30 -7.19 -19.99
C GLY A 497 -25.72 -6.13 -19.03
N HIS A 498 -26.09 -6.16 -17.75
CA HIS A 498 -25.57 -5.23 -16.74
C HIS A 498 -24.10 -5.56 -16.38
N SER A 499 -23.23 -4.55 -16.46
CA SER A 499 -21.84 -4.67 -15.99
C SER A 499 -21.71 -4.17 -14.56
N TYR A 500 -20.95 -4.88 -13.73
CA TYR A 500 -20.70 -4.49 -12.34
C TYR A 500 -19.22 -4.59 -11.98
N PRO A 501 -18.73 -3.70 -11.08
CA PRO A 501 -17.35 -3.71 -10.59
C PRO A 501 -17.24 -4.56 -9.31
N PRO A 502 -16.65 -5.77 -9.37
CA PRO A 502 -16.52 -6.65 -8.20
C PRO A 502 -15.84 -5.99 -7.00
N GLN A 503 -14.65 -5.40 -7.19
CA GLN A 503 -13.88 -4.83 -6.08
C GLN A 503 -14.59 -3.66 -5.39
N PHE A 504 -15.34 -2.87 -6.14
CA PHE A 504 -16.13 -1.77 -5.58
C PHE A 504 -17.17 -2.26 -4.56
N ILE A 505 -17.80 -3.40 -4.82
CA ILE A 505 -18.77 -4.03 -3.91
C ILE A 505 -18.05 -4.71 -2.75
N GLU A 506 -17.01 -5.48 -3.05
CA GLU A 506 -16.23 -6.25 -2.10
C GLU A 506 -15.54 -5.38 -1.05
N ASN A 507 -14.95 -4.25 -1.46
CA ASN A 507 -14.32 -3.31 -0.56
C ASN A 507 -15.31 -2.73 0.47
N ARG A 508 -16.55 -2.43 0.03
CA ARG A 508 -17.61 -1.96 0.92
C ARG A 508 -18.04 -3.02 1.92
N LEU A 509 -18.18 -4.25 1.49
CA LEU A 509 -18.55 -5.38 2.37
C LEU A 509 -17.45 -5.69 3.38
N ARG A 510 -16.18 -5.64 2.98
CA ARG A 510 -15.04 -5.84 3.88
C ARG A 510 -14.90 -4.79 4.98
N PHE A 511 -15.52 -3.64 4.85
CA PHE A 511 -15.52 -2.65 5.93
C PHE A 511 -16.24 -3.16 7.19
N SER A 512 -17.21 -4.08 7.04
CA SER A 512 -17.83 -4.72 8.20
C SER A 512 -16.78 -5.45 9.05
N PRO A 513 -16.74 -5.23 10.39
CA PRO A 513 -15.81 -5.92 11.27
C PRO A 513 -16.05 -7.44 11.32
N PHE A 514 -17.21 -7.90 10.86
CA PHE A 514 -17.60 -9.30 10.83
C PHE A 514 -17.18 -10.04 9.56
N ILE A 515 -16.75 -9.29 8.52
CA ILE A 515 -16.35 -9.84 7.23
C ILE A 515 -14.83 -9.68 7.06
N LYS A 516 -14.12 -10.80 6.91
CA LYS A 516 -12.68 -10.83 6.67
C LYS A 516 -12.35 -10.67 5.19
N GLU A 517 -12.96 -11.55 4.38
CA GLU A 517 -12.84 -11.50 2.91
C GLU A 517 -14.20 -11.73 2.26
N VAL A 518 -14.36 -11.23 1.05
CA VAL A 518 -15.57 -11.39 0.25
C VAL A 518 -15.22 -11.50 -1.21
N MET A 519 -15.88 -12.38 -1.92
CA MET A 519 -15.79 -12.53 -3.37
C MET A 519 -17.18 -12.46 -3.98
N THR A 520 -17.43 -11.46 -4.82
CA THR A 520 -18.64 -11.37 -5.60
C THR A 520 -18.61 -12.34 -6.77
N LEU A 521 -19.75 -12.91 -7.08
CA LEU A 521 -19.97 -13.89 -8.14
C LEU A 521 -21.00 -13.36 -9.13
N GLY A 522 -20.80 -13.65 -10.39
CA GLY A 522 -21.69 -13.28 -11.49
C GLY A 522 -20.90 -13.23 -12.80
N ASP A 523 -21.41 -13.82 -13.85
CA ASP A 523 -20.84 -13.83 -15.18
C ASP A 523 -21.97 -13.74 -16.24
N GLU A 524 -21.65 -13.80 -17.53
CA GLU A 524 -22.60 -13.71 -18.62
C GLU A 524 -23.66 -14.83 -18.63
N ARG A 525 -23.50 -15.87 -17.82
CA ARG A 525 -24.46 -16.97 -17.64
C ARG A 525 -25.33 -16.78 -16.39
N LYS A 526 -25.05 -15.77 -15.57
CA LYS A 526 -25.69 -15.56 -14.27
C LYS A 526 -26.55 -14.30 -14.28
N PRO A 527 -27.79 -14.36 -13.75
CA PRO A 527 -28.74 -13.24 -13.86
C PRO A 527 -28.58 -12.15 -12.81
N PHE A 528 -27.77 -12.36 -11.77
CA PHE A 528 -27.60 -11.43 -10.66
C PHE A 528 -26.25 -11.61 -9.96
N VAL A 529 -25.85 -10.62 -9.19
CA VAL A 529 -24.66 -10.67 -8.34
C VAL A 529 -24.96 -11.46 -7.07
N SER A 530 -24.06 -12.39 -6.72
CA SER A 530 -24.06 -13.08 -5.43
C SER A 530 -22.70 -12.98 -4.76
N ALA A 531 -22.53 -13.50 -3.53
CA ALA A 531 -21.25 -13.38 -2.82
C ALA A 531 -20.90 -14.61 -1.98
N PHE A 532 -19.62 -14.98 -2.00
CA PHE A 532 -18.98 -15.77 -0.95
C PHE A 532 -18.49 -14.83 0.14
N ILE A 533 -18.81 -15.14 1.39
CA ILE A 533 -18.39 -14.40 2.57
C ILE A 533 -17.47 -15.26 3.42
N ASN A 534 -16.31 -14.74 3.72
CA ASN A 534 -15.41 -15.31 4.70
C ASN A 534 -15.48 -14.45 5.97
N ILE A 535 -16.05 -14.99 7.05
CA ILE A 535 -16.27 -14.26 8.29
C ILE A 535 -14.94 -13.97 9.00
N ASP A 536 -14.88 -12.88 9.77
CA ASP A 536 -13.79 -12.66 10.72
C ASP A 536 -14.04 -13.51 11.98
N PHE A 537 -13.32 -14.62 12.09
CA PHE A 537 -13.53 -15.61 13.16
C PHE A 537 -13.44 -15.01 14.56
N ARG A 538 -12.45 -14.15 14.77
CA ARG A 538 -12.23 -13.53 16.09
C ARG A 538 -13.36 -12.58 16.46
N THR A 539 -13.74 -11.72 15.54
CA THR A 539 -14.76 -10.68 15.78
C THR A 539 -16.16 -11.28 15.88
N VAL A 540 -16.48 -12.23 14.98
CA VAL A 540 -17.76 -12.95 15.03
C VAL A 540 -17.84 -13.86 16.26
N GLY A 541 -16.72 -14.47 16.68
CA GLY A 541 -16.62 -15.25 17.91
C GLY A 541 -16.93 -14.41 19.15
N SER A 542 -16.27 -13.25 19.32
CA SER A 542 -16.57 -12.33 20.43
C SER A 542 -18.03 -11.86 20.43
N TRP A 543 -18.59 -11.57 19.24
CA TRP A 543 -20.01 -11.25 19.11
C TRP A 543 -20.92 -12.44 19.52
N ALA A 544 -20.57 -13.64 19.09
CA ALA A 544 -21.33 -14.85 19.41
C ALA A 544 -21.36 -15.12 20.93
N GLU A 545 -20.22 -14.98 21.62
CA GLU A 545 -20.12 -15.09 23.06
C GLU A 545 -21.02 -14.08 23.78
N GLN A 546 -20.99 -12.80 23.37
CA GLN A 546 -21.87 -11.77 23.93
C GLN A 546 -23.36 -12.08 23.71
N LYS A 547 -23.69 -12.71 22.59
CA LYS A 547 -25.06 -13.13 22.24
C LYS A 547 -25.42 -14.52 22.73
N ARG A 548 -24.52 -15.19 23.49
CA ARG A 548 -24.68 -16.57 24.00
C ARG A 548 -24.98 -17.56 22.87
N VAL A 549 -24.26 -17.44 21.77
CA VAL A 549 -24.28 -18.37 20.65
C VAL A 549 -23.14 -19.37 20.85
N GLY A 550 -23.46 -20.63 21.05
CA GLY A 550 -22.45 -21.70 21.17
C GLY A 550 -21.89 -22.08 19.79
N TYR A 551 -20.60 -22.31 19.72
CA TYR A 551 -19.90 -22.85 18.56
C TYR A 551 -18.63 -23.58 19.03
N THR A 552 -18.08 -24.47 18.21
CA THR A 552 -16.85 -25.21 18.49
C THR A 552 -15.80 -25.06 17.43
N THR A 553 -16.20 -24.81 16.19
CA THR A 553 -15.31 -24.68 15.04
C THR A 553 -15.64 -23.44 14.22
N PHE A 554 -14.75 -23.08 13.31
CA PHE A 554 -15.03 -22.03 12.32
C PHE A 554 -16.29 -22.37 11.51
N SER A 555 -16.42 -23.63 11.07
CA SER A 555 -17.56 -24.07 10.29
C SER A 555 -18.87 -23.93 11.08
N ASP A 556 -18.90 -24.36 12.36
CA ASP A 556 -20.08 -24.21 13.20
C ASP A 556 -20.49 -22.73 13.34
N LEU A 557 -19.50 -21.86 13.55
CA LEU A 557 -19.76 -20.44 13.70
C LEU A 557 -20.26 -19.82 12.39
N SER A 558 -19.59 -20.09 11.27
CA SER A 558 -19.91 -19.50 9.97
C SER A 558 -21.30 -19.92 9.47
N GLN A 559 -21.75 -21.11 9.81
CA GLN A 559 -23.05 -21.68 9.40
C GLN A 559 -24.15 -21.48 10.46
N ASN A 560 -23.87 -20.81 11.56
CA ASN A 560 -24.88 -20.55 12.59
C ASN A 560 -25.94 -19.56 12.07
N ALA A 561 -27.23 -19.88 12.31
CA ALA A 561 -28.35 -19.08 11.82
C ALA A 561 -28.28 -17.59 12.26
N LYS A 562 -27.86 -17.33 13.54
CA LYS A 562 -27.70 -15.93 14.01
C LYS A 562 -26.55 -15.21 13.35
N VAL A 563 -25.48 -15.92 12.99
CA VAL A 563 -24.35 -15.34 12.23
C VAL A 563 -24.75 -15.08 10.79
N LEU A 564 -25.52 -15.98 10.16
CA LEU A 564 -26.07 -15.72 8.83
C LEU A 564 -26.96 -14.47 8.81
N GLU A 565 -27.80 -14.25 9.84
CA GLU A 565 -28.60 -13.04 9.97
C GLU A 565 -27.73 -11.78 10.21
N LEU A 566 -26.66 -11.90 11.01
CA LEU A 566 -25.69 -10.81 11.18
C LEU A 566 -25.08 -10.38 9.85
N ILE A 567 -24.58 -11.35 9.07
CA ILE A 567 -23.98 -11.07 7.75
C ILE A 567 -25.03 -10.56 6.75
N ARG A 568 -26.25 -11.07 6.77
CA ARG A 568 -27.37 -10.56 5.98
C ARG A 568 -27.60 -9.07 6.23
N ALA A 569 -27.62 -8.65 7.49
CA ALA A 569 -27.79 -7.25 7.87
C ALA A 569 -26.64 -6.36 7.34
N GLU A 570 -25.38 -6.86 7.39
CA GLU A 570 -24.24 -6.11 6.85
C GLU A 570 -24.32 -5.96 5.33
N ILE A 571 -24.66 -7.00 4.59
CA ILE A 571 -24.80 -6.91 3.12
C ILE A 571 -25.98 -5.99 2.75
N THR A 572 -27.08 -6.03 3.50
CA THR A 572 -28.24 -5.13 3.27
C THR A 572 -27.86 -3.65 3.40
N LYS A 573 -26.99 -3.30 4.37
CA LYS A 573 -26.48 -1.93 4.52
C LYS A 573 -25.70 -1.48 3.27
N VAL A 574 -24.87 -2.34 2.72
CA VAL A 574 -24.08 -2.06 1.52
C VAL A 574 -24.97 -1.96 0.28
N ASN A 575 -25.92 -2.90 0.12
CA ASN A 575 -26.86 -2.91 -0.98
C ASN A 575 -27.69 -1.60 -1.10
N TYR A 576 -27.91 -0.91 0.02
CA TYR A 576 -28.62 0.38 0.01
C TYR A 576 -27.92 1.44 -0.87
N PHE A 577 -26.60 1.39 -0.96
CA PHE A 577 -25.78 2.34 -1.72
C PHE A 577 -25.43 1.85 -3.14
N LEU A 578 -25.77 0.61 -3.50
CA LEU A 578 -25.43 0.04 -4.80
C LEU A 578 -26.55 0.27 -5.84
N PRO A 579 -26.18 0.47 -7.12
CA PRO A 579 -27.14 0.41 -8.22
C PRO A 579 -27.89 -0.92 -8.22
N GLU A 580 -29.14 -0.93 -8.67
CA GLU A 580 -30.03 -2.10 -8.61
C GLU A 580 -29.41 -3.37 -9.23
N GLY A 581 -28.78 -3.26 -10.41
CA GLY A 581 -28.15 -4.38 -11.10
C GLY A 581 -26.89 -4.91 -10.41
N SER A 582 -26.28 -4.11 -9.52
CA SER A 582 -25.05 -4.46 -8.79
C SER A 582 -25.31 -4.96 -7.36
N LYS A 583 -26.56 -4.97 -6.90
CA LYS A 583 -26.92 -5.46 -5.56
C LYS A 583 -26.69 -6.95 -5.44
N VAL A 584 -26.09 -7.35 -4.32
CA VAL A 584 -25.93 -8.77 -3.96
C VAL A 584 -27.31 -9.34 -3.62
N LYS A 585 -27.77 -10.34 -4.37
CA LYS A 585 -29.09 -10.99 -4.16
C LYS A 585 -29.02 -12.23 -3.30
N ARG A 586 -27.93 -12.97 -3.36
CA ARG A 586 -27.70 -14.18 -2.57
C ARG A 586 -26.27 -14.22 -2.06
N PHE A 587 -26.10 -14.84 -0.91
CA PHE A 587 -24.77 -15.08 -0.36
C PHE A 587 -24.70 -16.40 0.39
N LEU A 588 -23.50 -16.88 0.63
CA LEU A 588 -23.22 -17.92 1.61
C LEU A 588 -21.91 -17.60 2.35
N ASN A 589 -21.82 -18.06 3.58
CA ASN A 589 -20.56 -18.02 4.32
C ASN A 589 -19.74 -19.26 3.97
N LEU A 590 -18.45 -19.07 3.69
CA LEU A 590 -17.53 -20.20 3.50
C LEU A 590 -17.35 -20.95 4.81
N PRO A 591 -17.26 -22.30 4.80
CA PRO A 591 -17.14 -23.10 6.01
C PRO A 591 -15.73 -23.16 6.60
N LYS A 592 -14.74 -22.54 5.95
CA LYS A 592 -13.35 -22.41 6.41
C LYS A 592 -12.80 -21.03 6.08
N GLU A 593 -11.74 -20.61 6.76
CA GLU A 593 -10.97 -19.43 6.37
C GLU A 593 -10.24 -19.65 5.03
N LEU A 594 -10.12 -18.57 4.26
CA LEU A 594 -9.29 -18.56 3.05
C LEU A 594 -7.81 -18.51 3.42
N ASP A 595 -7.00 -19.37 2.78
CA ASP A 595 -5.60 -19.56 3.12
C ASP A 595 -4.68 -19.29 1.91
N PRO A 596 -3.63 -18.45 2.06
CA PRO A 596 -2.62 -18.25 1.02
C PRO A 596 -1.85 -19.54 0.66
N ASP A 597 -1.62 -20.44 1.62
CA ASP A 597 -0.89 -21.68 1.40
C ASP A 597 -1.69 -22.74 0.63
N GLU A 598 -3.01 -22.52 0.53
CA GLU A 598 -3.91 -23.29 -0.33
C GLU A 598 -4.16 -22.61 -1.70
N ASP A 599 -3.37 -21.61 -2.07
CA ASP A 599 -3.53 -20.84 -3.31
C ASP A 599 -4.85 -20.05 -3.44
N GLU A 600 -5.63 -19.90 -2.38
CA GLU A 600 -6.89 -19.16 -2.37
C GLU A 600 -6.68 -17.66 -2.37
N LEU A 601 -5.57 -17.22 -1.77
CA LEU A 601 -5.12 -15.83 -1.71
C LEU A 601 -3.70 -15.70 -2.27
N THR A 602 -3.36 -14.55 -2.82
CA THR A 602 -1.96 -14.21 -3.10
C THR A 602 -1.21 -13.94 -1.79
N ARG A 603 0.12 -13.87 -1.82
CA ARG A 603 0.93 -13.45 -0.64
C ARG A 603 0.56 -12.05 -0.15
N SER A 604 0.15 -11.15 -1.05
CA SER A 604 -0.43 -9.84 -0.69
C SER A 604 -1.91 -9.93 -0.25
N ARG A 605 -2.42 -11.13 0.01
CA ARG A 605 -3.80 -11.44 0.43
C ARG A 605 -4.89 -10.95 -0.53
N LYS A 606 -4.61 -10.89 -1.84
CA LYS A 606 -5.63 -10.67 -2.86
C LYS A 606 -6.27 -12.01 -3.22
N ILE A 607 -7.59 -12.03 -3.38
CA ILE A 607 -8.37 -13.20 -3.77
C ILE A 607 -7.96 -13.67 -5.17
N ARG A 608 -7.66 -14.96 -5.30
CA ARG A 608 -7.42 -15.62 -6.59
C ARG A 608 -8.76 -16.12 -7.15
N ARG A 609 -9.52 -15.19 -7.72
CA ARG A 609 -10.92 -15.35 -8.12
C ARG A 609 -11.17 -16.61 -8.97
N GLY A 610 -10.44 -16.77 -10.07
CA GLY A 610 -10.60 -17.93 -10.96
C GLY A 610 -10.38 -19.27 -10.25
N PHE A 611 -9.35 -19.33 -9.39
CA PHE A 611 -9.06 -20.51 -8.58
C PHE A 611 -10.19 -20.82 -7.58
N LEU A 612 -10.75 -19.81 -6.92
CA LEU A 612 -11.86 -19.99 -6.00
C LEU A 612 -13.15 -20.39 -6.72
N GLU A 613 -13.46 -19.83 -7.88
CA GLU A 613 -14.61 -20.22 -8.68
C GLU A 613 -14.54 -21.70 -9.09
N GLU A 614 -13.34 -22.20 -9.42
CA GLU A 614 -13.10 -23.61 -9.74
C GLU A 614 -13.18 -24.50 -8.49
N LYS A 615 -12.43 -24.16 -7.45
CA LYS A 615 -12.39 -24.94 -6.19
C LYS A 615 -13.76 -25.06 -5.54
N TYR A 616 -14.58 -24.01 -5.59
CA TYR A 616 -15.91 -23.93 -5.00
C TYR A 616 -17.04 -23.97 -6.03
N ALA A 617 -16.85 -24.66 -7.16
CA ALA A 617 -17.85 -24.73 -8.24
C ALA A 617 -19.23 -25.25 -7.78
N ASP A 618 -19.27 -26.22 -6.86
CA ASP A 618 -20.51 -26.73 -6.27
C ASP A 618 -21.25 -25.67 -5.45
N PHE A 619 -20.51 -24.79 -4.77
CA PHE A 619 -21.06 -23.64 -4.02
C PHE A 619 -21.66 -22.61 -4.97
N VAL A 620 -20.95 -22.30 -6.07
CA VAL A 620 -21.46 -21.41 -7.11
C VAL A 620 -22.76 -21.98 -7.67
N THR A 621 -22.79 -23.27 -7.99
CA THR A 621 -23.98 -23.96 -8.51
C THR A 621 -25.15 -23.85 -7.52
N ALA A 622 -24.91 -24.13 -6.24
CA ALA A 622 -25.94 -24.10 -5.21
C ALA A 622 -26.59 -22.71 -5.04
N ILE A 623 -25.80 -21.64 -5.18
CA ILE A 623 -26.32 -20.26 -5.11
C ILE A 623 -27.31 -19.98 -6.25
N TYR A 624 -27.01 -20.43 -7.47
CA TYR A 624 -27.79 -20.04 -8.66
C TYR A 624 -28.92 -21.03 -9.01
N ASP A 625 -28.88 -22.29 -8.53
CA ASP A 625 -29.94 -23.27 -8.75
C ASP A 625 -31.10 -23.20 -7.75
N GLY A 626 -31.04 -22.25 -6.80
CA GLY A 626 -32.12 -22.00 -5.86
C GLY A 626 -32.12 -22.85 -4.61
N ARG A 627 -31.05 -23.61 -4.35
CA ARG A 627 -30.91 -24.34 -3.07
C ARG A 627 -30.85 -23.37 -1.90
N THR A 628 -31.43 -23.79 -0.78
CA THR A 628 -31.33 -23.07 0.49
C THR A 628 -30.24 -23.66 1.39
N GLN A 629 -29.85 -24.91 1.16
CA GLN A 629 -28.77 -25.61 1.85
C GLN A 629 -28.22 -26.76 0.99
N PHE A 630 -26.99 -27.15 1.24
CA PHE A 630 -26.34 -28.32 0.66
C PHE A 630 -25.19 -28.82 1.53
N ASN A 631 -24.80 -30.09 1.37
CA ASN A 631 -23.65 -30.67 2.04
C ASN A 631 -22.42 -30.41 1.16
N ALA A 632 -21.49 -29.65 1.69
CA ALA A 632 -20.24 -29.29 1.03
C ALA A 632 -19.09 -30.19 1.49
N ASN A 633 -18.26 -30.62 0.54
CA ASN A 633 -17.02 -31.34 0.76
C ASN A 633 -15.84 -30.45 0.34
N VAL A 634 -15.22 -29.78 1.32
CA VAL A 634 -14.15 -28.83 1.02
C VAL A 634 -12.79 -29.48 1.25
N PRO A 635 -11.93 -29.59 0.23
CA PRO A 635 -10.57 -30.04 0.45
C PRO A 635 -9.81 -29.01 1.30
N VAL A 636 -9.11 -29.52 2.33
CA VAL A 636 -8.28 -28.68 3.21
C VAL A 636 -6.87 -29.25 3.27
N LYS A 637 -5.88 -28.37 3.33
CA LYS A 637 -4.48 -28.70 3.54
C LYS A 637 -4.05 -28.22 4.92
N TYR A 638 -3.61 -29.13 5.75
CA TYR A 638 -3.12 -28.80 7.09
C TYR A 638 -1.68 -28.27 7.04
N GLN A 639 -1.28 -27.51 8.05
CA GLN A 639 0.07 -26.94 8.16
C GLN A 639 1.21 -28.00 8.13
N ASP A 640 0.90 -29.23 8.53
CA ASP A 640 1.83 -30.37 8.44
C ASP A 640 1.88 -31.05 7.05
N GLY A 641 1.23 -30.45 6.04
CA GLY A 641 1.19 -30.93 4.66
C GLY A 641 0.17 -32.03 4.37
N ARG A 642 -0.53 -32.56 5.39
CA ARG A 642 -1.62 -33.53 5.19
C ARG A 642 -2.81 -32.86 4.51
N THR A 643 -3.52 -33.61 3.68
CA THR A 643 -4.79 -33.19 3.08
C THR A 643 -5.95 -33.89 3.72
N GLY A 644 -7.07 -33.21 3.87
CA GLY A 644 -8.31 -33.74 4.40
C GLY A 644 -9.53 -33.19 3.65
N ILE A 645 -10.71 -33.66 4.00
CA ILE A 645 -11.97 -33.15 3.49
C ILE A 645 -12.80 -32.64 4.67
N LEU A 646 -13.14 -31.36 4.65
CA LEU A 646 -14.09 -30.77 5.58
C LEU A 646 -15.50 -30.97 5.04
N ASN A 647 -16.31 -31.74 5.78
CA ASN A 647 -17.73 -31.94 5.48
C ASN A 647 -18.54 -30.92 6.27
N ALA A 648 -19.30 -30.05 5.60
CA ALA A 648 -20.11 -29.03 6.25
C ALA A 648 -21.45 -28.85 5.54
N THR A 649 -22.54 -28.76 6.34
CA THR A 649 -23.81 -28.27 5.78
C THR A 649 -23.70 -26.76 5.62
N THR A 650 -23.83 -26.28 4.39
CA THR A 650 -23.71 -24.88 4.03
C THR A 650 -25.06 -24.30 3.61
N TYR A 651 -25.36 -23.10 4.11
CA TYR A 651 -26.64 -22.43 3.85
C TYR A 651 -26.45 -21.32 2.80
N VAL A 652 -27.40 -21.27 1.85
CA VAL A 652 -27.53 -20.16 0.89
C VAL A 652 -28.61 -19.21 1.39
N CYS A 653 -28.24 -17.95 1.58
CA CYS A 653 -29.13 -16.92 2.08
C CYS A 653 -29.57 -15.98 0.94
N GLU A 654 -30.87 -15.72 0.87
CA GLU A 654 -31.47 -14.74 -0.05
C GLU A 654 -31.65 -13.38 0.65
N LEU A 655 -31.46 -12.30 -0.09
CA LEU A 655 -31.60 -10.93 0.41
C LEU A 655 -32.86 -10.32 -0.20
N ASP A 656 -33.77 -9.83 0.66
CA ASP A 656 -34.91 -9.06 0.22
C ASP A 656 -34.47 -7.68 -0.29
N ILE A 657 -34.74 -7.40 -1.56
CA ILE A 657 -34.34 -6.15 -2.23
C ILE A 657 -35.41 -5.07 -2.06
N GLU A 658 -36.60 -5.43 -1.53
CA GLU A 658 -37.68 -4.44 -1.32
C GLU A 658 -37.30 -3.43 -0.23
N ARG A 659 -37.48 -2.15 -0.57
CA ARG A 659 -37.19 -0.99 0.27
C ARG A 659 -37.90 -1.09 1.63
N LYS A 660 -37.19 -1.45 2.69
CA LYS A 660 -37.54 -0.97 4.03
C LYS A 660 -36.58 0.13 4.38
N GLU A 661 -37.12 1.35 4.52
CA GLU A 661 -36.39 2.50 5.05
C GLU A 661 -35.76 2.12 6.39
N LEU A 662 -34.45 2.34 6.51
CA LEU A 662 -33.75 2.22 7.79
C LEU A 662 -34.24 3.36 8.69
N SER A 663 -35.09 3.04 9.67
CA SER A 663 -35.54 3.92 10.75
C SER A 663 -34.40 4.25 11.74
#